data_88ab52ccd719a0483a73aa0c40444571
#
_entry.id   88ab52ccd719a0483a73aa0c40444571
#
_cell.length_a   1.000
_cell.length_b   1.000
_cell.length_c   1.000
_cell.angle_alpha   90.00
_cell.angle_beta   90.00
_cell.angle_gamma   90.00
#
_symmetry.space_group_name_H-M   'P 1'
#
loop_
_entity.id
_entity.type
_entity.pdbx_description
1 polymer ?
#
loop_
_entity_poly.entity_id
_entity_poly.type
_entity_poly.pdbx_seq_one_letter_code
_entity_poly.pdbx_strand_id
1 'polypeptide(L)'
;RYGGNGTPEVEVLKGVSLSIHAGEFVAIVGASGSGKSTLMNILGCLDRPSSGSYHFAGHDVAELDSDEQAWLRREAFGFVFQGYHLIPSASAQENVEMPAIYAGTPASERHTRARALLERLGLAERTANRPHQLSGGQQQRVSIARALMNGGHIILADEPTGALDSHSGAEVMALLDELASQGHVVILITHDRDVAARAKRIIEVRDGEIVSDSANDERPAHPSAGVERHLQADDLSQRLAEGSSEPSGAWRAELLEAVRAAWRVMWINRFRTALTLLGIIIGVASVVVMLAVGEGSKRQVMAQMGAFGSNIIYLSGYSPNPRAPMGIVSSDDVAAIATLPQVKKVMPVNGGELVVRYGNIDYHAYVGGNNTDFPEILNWPVAEGSYFTERDEDAATTVAVIGYKVRKKLFGSANPIGRYILIENVPFQVIGVLAEKGSSSGDKDADNRIAIPYSAASIRLFGTRNPEYVIIAAADAQRVHQAERAIDQLMLRLHRGQRDYELTNNAAMIQAEAKTQNTLSLMLGSIAAISLLVGGIGVMNIMLMTVRERTREIGIRMATGARQGDILRQFLTEAAMLSVVGGLAGIALALCIGGVLLLGQVAVAFSLSAIVGAFSCALVTGLVFGFMPARKAAQLDPVAALASQ
;
A
#
# COMPACT_ATOMS: atom_id res chain seq x y z
N ARG A 1 29.37 -34.07 -6.70
CA ARG A 1 30.19 -33.11 -7.48
C ARG A 1 29.70 -31.71 -7.21
N TYR A 2 30.61 -30.75 -7.09
CA TYR A 2 30.31 -29.32 -6.98
C TYR A 2 30.95 -28.58 -8.15
N GLY A 3 30.36 -27.50 -8.61
CA GLY A 3 30.77 -26.72 -9.77
C GLY A 3 29.80 -26.86 -10.95
N GLY A 4 30.16 -26.44 -12.12
CA GLY A 4 29.30 -26.30 -13.30
C GLY A 4 28.99 -24.82 -13.60
N ASN A 5 28.33 -24.53 -14.71
CA ASN A 5 28.04 -23.15 -15.17
C ASN A 5 29.28 -22.24 -15.28
N GLY A 6 30.44 -22.80 -15.73
CA GLY A 6 31.64 -22.02 -15.97
C GLY A 6 32.74 -22.16 -14.89
N THR A 7 32.49 -22.86 -13.80
CA THR A 7 33.50 -23.26 -12.81
C THR A 7 33.89 -24.73 -13.01
N PRO A 8 35.16 -25.12 -12.77
CA PRO A 8 35.59 -26.52 -12.87
C PRO A 8 34.76 -27.40 -11.94
N GLU A 9 34.26 -28.52 -12.46
CA GLU A 9 33.54 -29.52 -11.67
C GLU A 9 34.52 -30.26 -10.77
N VAL A 10 34.29 -30.29 -9.48
CA VAL A 10 35.11 -30.97 -8.49
C VAL A 10 34.34 -32.14 -7.91
N GLU A 11 34.89 -33.35 -8.04
CA GLU A 11 34.31 -34.53 -7.42
C GLU A 11 34.81 -34.65 -5.98
N VAL A 12 33.90 -34.40 -5.03
CA VAL A 12 34.21 -34.37 -3.59
C VAL A 12 34.02 -35.73 -2.95
N LEU A 13 33.02 -36.50 -3.36
CA LEU A 13 32.79 -37.89 -2.92
C LEU A 13 32.93 -38.83 -4.12
N LYS A 14 33.64 -39.91 -3.94
CA LYS A 14 34.02 -40.85 -5.00
C LYS A 14 33.60 -42.28 -4.63
N GLY A 15 32.36 -42.66 -5.03
CA GLY A 15 31.87 -44.03 -4.85
C GLY A 15 31.73 -44.46 -3.39
N VAL A 16 31.25 -43.59 -2.53
CA VAL A 16 30.99 -43.89 -1.10
C VAL A 16 29.79 -44.82 -0.96
N SER A 17 29.99 -45.96 -0.29
CA SER A 17 28.90 -46.87 0.12
C SER A 17 28.96 -47.09 1.63
N LEU A 18 27.86 -46.84 2.32
CA LEU A 18 27.80 -46.83 3.78
C LEU A 18 26.39 -47.23 4.24
N SER A 19 26.30 -48.03 5.29
CA SER A 19 25.05 -48.35 5.99
C SER A 19 25.19 -48.00 7.47
N ILE A 20 24.21 -47.25 8.02
CA ILE A 20 24.17 -46.91 9.45
C ILE A 20 22.84 -47.44 10.00
N HIS A 21 22.90 -48.13 11.11
CA HIS A 21 21.73 -48.80 11.72
C HIS A 21 21.20 -48.06 12.94
N ALA A 22 19.97 -48.35 13.30
CA ALA A 22 19.31 -47.74 14.48
C ALA A 22 20.13 -48.00 15.77
N GLY A 23 20.32 -46.95 16.58
CA GLY A 23 21.05 -46.99 17.84
C GLY A 23 22.59 -47.03 17.70
N GLU A 24 23.11 -46.86 16.49
CA GLU A 24 24.57 -46.75 16.30
C GLU A 24 25.12 -45.39 16.73
N PHE A 25 26.30 -45.43 17.35
CA PHE A 25 27.14 -44.24 17.51
C PHE A 25 28.37 -44.39 16.60
N VAL A 26 28.38 -43.61 15.53
CA VAL A 26 29.34 -43.66 14.46
C VAL A 26 30.18 -42.38 14.45
N ALA A 27 31.49 -42.49 14.38
CA ALA A 27 32.38 -41.36 14.11
C ALA A 27 32.92 -41.44 12.68
N ILE A 28 32.77 -40.36 11.91
CA ILE A 28 33.37 -40.17 10.58
C ILE A 28 34.59 -39.28 10.75
N VAL A 29 35.78 -39.85 10.49
CA VAL A 29 37.04 -39.16 10.69
C VAL A 29 37.77 -38.94 9.36
N GLY A 30 38.69 -37.98 9.32
CA GLY A 30 39.53 -37.70 8.14
C GLY A 30 40.11 -36.29 8.16
N ALA A 31 41.06 -36.00 7.28
CA ALA A 31 41.66 -34.68 7.17
C ALA A 31 40.64 -33.60 6.74
N SER A 32 41.00 -32.34 6.96
CA SER A 32 40.18 -31.23 6.42
C SER A 32 40.13 -31.31 4.88
N GLY A 33 38.94 -31.12 4.31
CA GLY A 33 38.72 -31.24 2.87
C GLY A 33 38.51 -32.65 2.33
N SER A 34 38.49 -33.69 3.18
CA SER A 34 38.28 -35.08 2.74
C SER A 34 36.85 -35.45 2.30
N GLY A 35 35.89 -34.53 2.38
CA GLY A 35 34.50 -34.76 1.97
C GLY A 35 33.52 -35.07 3.11
N LYS A 36 33.95 -35.05 4.38
CA LYS A 36 33.13 -35.41 5.56
C LYS A 36 31.87 -34.54 5.70
N SER A 37 32.01 -33.22 5.65
CA SER A 37 30.88 -32.30 5.76
C SER A 37 29.90 -32.41 4.57
N THR A 38 30.44 -32.71 3.36
CA THR A 38 29.63 -33.03 2.18
C THR A 38 28.79 -34.30 2.41
N LEU A 39 29.42 -35.35 2.94
CA LEU A 39 28.72 -36.60 3.28
C LEU A 39 27.62 -36.35 4.31
N MET A 40 27.91 -35.55 5.36
CA MET A 40 26.89 -35.17 6.37
C MET A 40 25.74 -34.39 5.77
N ASN A 41 26.02 -33.45 4.86
CA ASN A 41 24.96 -32.67 4.21
C ASN A 41 24.01 -33.55 3.39
N ILE A 42 24.55 -34.57 2.73
CA ILE A 42 23.73 -35.56 2.01
C ILE A 42 22.96 -36.44 2.99
N LEU A 43 23.59 -36.97 4.05
CA LEU A 43 22.93 -37.78 5.07
C LEU A 43 21.80 -37.02 5.78
N GLY A 44 21.98 -35.72 5.99
CA GLY A 44 20.99 -34.85 6.64
C GLY A 44 19.98 -34.23 5.66
N CYS A 45 19.94 -34.66 4.41
CA CYS A 45 19.02 -34.08 3.40
C CYS A 45 19.17 -32.57 3.20
N LEU A 46 20.36 -32.00 3.47
CA LEU A 46 20.70 -30.60 3.16
C LEU A 46 21.16 -30.44 1.71
N ASP A 47 21.73 -31.52 1.15
CA ASP A 47 22.22 -31.59 -0.24
C ASP A 47 21.78 -32.90 -0.87
N ARG A 48 21.84 -32.99 -2.18
CA ARG A 48 21.48 -34.19 -2.95
C ARG A 48 22.75 -34.82 -3.56
N PRO A 49 22.84 -36.15 -3.58
CA PRO A 49 23.94 -36.80 -4.31
C PRO A 49 23.81 -36.51 -5.81
N SER A 50 24.92 -36.19 -6.46
CA SER A 50 24.98 -35.99 -7.93
C SER A 50 24.74 -37.28 -8.72
N SER A 51 25.05 -38.44 -8.10
CA SER A 51 24.85 -39.78 -8.64
C SER A 51 24.86 -40.80 -7.50
N GLY A 52 24.33 -41.97 -7.74
CA GLY A 52 24.10 -43.00 -6.71
C GLY A 52 22.71 -42.87 -6.06
N SER A 53 22.49 -43.64 -4.98
CA SER A 53 21.23 -43.66 -4.25
C SER A 53 21.44 -43.44 -2.76
N TYR A 54 20.51 -42.81 -2.11
CA TYR A 54 20.45 -42.66 -0.64
C TYR A 54 19.12 -43.11 -0.12
N HIS A 55 19.12 -44.19 0.64
CA HIS A 55 17.90 -44.75 1.23
C HIS A 55 17.84 -44.42 2.72
N PHE A 56 16.70 -43.82 3.15
CA PHE A 56 16.39 -43.56 4.55
C PHE A 56 15.14 -44.34 4.93
N ALA A 57 15.24 -45.22 5.91
CA ALA A 57 14.12 -46.10 6.34
C ALA A 57 13.43 -46.82 5.15
N GLY A 58 14.20 -47.25 4.15
CA GLY A 58 13.69 -47.94 2.96
C GLY A 58 13.24 -47.07 1.79
N HIS A 59 13.13 -45.75 1.96
CA HIS A 59 12.73 -44.81 0.91
C HIS A 59 13.96 -44.16 0.27
N ASP A 60 13.95 -44.01 -1.06
CA ASP A 60 14.99 -43.24 -1.75
C ASP A 60 14.77 -41.72 -1.53
N VAL A 61 15.73 -41.10 -0.86
CA VAL A 61 15.68 -39.65 -0.58
C VAL A 61 15.80 -38.80 -1.85
N ALA A 62 16.35 -39.37 -2.94
CA ALA A 62 16.45 -38.68 -4.23
C ALA A 62 15.07 -38.45 -4.89
N GLU A 63 14.07 -39.27 -4.59
CA GLU A 63 12.70 -39.17 -5.08
C GLU A 63 11.88 -38.12 -4.32
N LEU A 64 12.32 -37.72 -3.11
CA LEU A 64 11.61 -36.77 -2.27
C LEU A 64 11.72 -35.35 -2.83
N ASP A 65 10.62 -34.61 -2.77
CA ASP A 65 10.61 -33.20 -3.10
C ASP A 65 11.27 -32.33 -2.00
N SER A 66 11.37 -31.02 -2.22
CA SER A 66 12.03 -30.11 -1.26
C SER A 66 11.28 -29.96 0.07
N ASP A 67 9.96 -30.12 0.07
CA ASP A 67 9.12 -29.98 1.24
C ASP A 67 9.13 -31.27 2.06
N GLU A 68 9.19 -32.44 1.41
CA GLU A 68 9.40 -33.74 2.04
C GLU A 68 10.79 -33.85 2.68
N GLN A 69 11.83 -33.35 2.01
CA GLN A 69 13.18 -33.26 2.59
C GLN A 69 13.22 -32.30 3.79
N ALA A 70 12.48 -31.18 3.73
CA ALA A 70 12.34 -30.27 4.87
C ALA A 70 11.62 -30.93 6.03
N TRP A 71 10.61 -31.76 5.74
CA TRP A 71 9.92 -32.56 6.75
C TRP A 71 10.86 -33.56 7.43
N LEU A 72 11.69 -34.30 6.65
CA LEU A 72 12.71 -35.21 7.20
C LEU A 72 13.70 -34.47 8.11
N ARG A 73 14.21 -33.32 7.68
CA ARG A 73 15.12 -32.50 8.49
C ARG A 73 14.48 -32.07 9.81
N ARG A 74 13.18 -31.84 9.81
CA ARG A 74 12.44 -31.38 10.99
C ARG A 74 12.13 -32.50 11.98
N GLU A 75 11.71 -33.67 11.47
CA GLU A 75 11.18 -34.76 12.31
C GLU A 75 12.21 -35.83 12.63
N ALA A 76 13.11 -36.15 11.68
CA ALA A 76 14.05 -37.25 11.84
C ALA A 76 15.45 -36.80 12.28
N PHE A 77 15.91 -35.65 11.79
CA PHE A 77 17.29 -35.21 11.99
C PHE A 77 17.40 -34.09 13.04
N GLY A 78 18.43 -34.17 13.88
CA GLY A 78 18.88 -33.11 14.76
C GLY A 78 20.28 -32.65 14.37
N PHE A 79 20.45 -31.40 13.94
CA PHE A 79 21.76 -30.86 13.52
C PHE A 79 22.45 -30.14 14.66
N VAL A 80 23.71 -30.50 14.92
CA VAL A 80 24.64 -29.88 15.85
C VAL A 80 25.87 -29.43 15.08
N PHE A 81 25.94 -28.15 14.75
CA PHE A 81 26.98 -27.57 13.90
C PHE A 81 28.19 -27.07 14.71
N GLN A 82 29.39 -27.07 14.11
CA GLN A 82 30.62 -26.54 14.66
C GLN A 82 30.53 -25.07 15.12
N GLY A 83 29.82 -24.22 14.35
CA GLY A 83 29.62 -22.80 14.63
C GLY A 83 28.35 -22.51 15.40
N TYR A 84 27.77 -23.46 16.14
CA TYR A 84 26.50 -23.43 16.87
C TYR A 84 25.28 -23.11 16.00
N HIS A 85 25.42 -22.25 15.02
CA HIS A 85 24.41 -21.77 14.09
C HIS A 85 23.10 -21.41 14.79
N LEU A 86 23.21 -20.56 15.82
CA LEU A 86 22.06 -19.98 16.50
C LEU A 86 21.68 -18.66 15.83
N ILE A 87 20.41 -18.35 15.81
CA ILE A 87 19.90 -17.05 15.33
C ILE A 87 20.26 -15.96 16.36
N PRO A 88 21.10 -14.97 16.01
CA PRO A 88 21.62 -14.00 16.96
C PRO A 88 20.55 -13.10 17.60
N SER A 89 19.44 -12.87 16.86
CA SER A 89 18.32 -12.02 17.29
C SER A 89 17.34 -12.75 18.21
N ALA A 90 17.36 -14.08 18.25
CA ALA A 90 16.47 -14.92 19.03
C ALA A 90 17.09 -15.31 20.37
N SER A 91 16.27 -15.53 21.40
CA SER A 91 16.70 -16.08 22.70
C SER A 91 17.08 -17.55 22.58
N ALA A 92 17.67 -18.11 23.63
CA ALA A 92 17.97 -19.54 23.70
C ALA A 92 16.69 -20.37 23.51
N GLN A 93 15.61 -20.03 24.20
CA GLN A 93 14.32 -20.70 24.08
C GLN A 93 13.76 -20.59 22.65
N GLU A 94 13.76 -19.42 22.05
CA GLU A 94 13.29 -19.22 20.67
C GLU A 94 14.12 -19.98 19.64
N ASN A 95 15.43 -20.12 19.84
CA ASN A 95 16.27 -20.97 19.00
C ASN A 95 15.92 -22.45 19.12
N VAL A 96 15.61 -22.94 20.33
CA VAL A 96 15.20 -24.34 20.56
C VAL A 96 13.82 -24.61 19.96
N GLU A 97 12.88 -23.67 20.06
CA GLU A 97 11.51 -23.83 19.56
C GLU A 97 11.38 -23.87 18.04
N MET A 98 12.42 -23.46 17.31
CA MET A 98 12.36 -23.26 15.86
C MET A 98 11.86 -24.48 15.07
N PRO A 99 12.36 -25.72 15.26
CA PRO A 99 11.85 -26.88 14.54
C PRO A 99 10.34 -27.13 14.81
N ALA A 100 9.88 -26.89 16.05
CA ALA A 100 8.49 -27.08 16.43
C ALA A 100 7.55 -26.01 15.87
N ILE A 101 8.05 -24.79 15.59
CA ILE A 101 7.28 -23.77 14.87
C ILE A 101 6.91 -24.29 13.48
N TYR A 102 7.89 -24.81 12.75
CA TYR A 102 7.66 -25.36 11.41
C TYR A 102 6.88 -26.70 11.42
N ALA A 103 6.82 -27.39 12.57
CA ALA A 103 5.97 -28.55 12.77
C ALA A 103 4.50 -28.18 13.07
N GLY A 104 4.20 -26.88 13.25
CA GLY A 104 2.86 -26.44 13.61
C GLY A 104 2.47 -26.72 15.06
N THR A 105 3.44 -27.02 15.94
CA THR A 105 3.20 -27.31 17.35
C THR A 105 2.65 -26.08 18.07
N PRO A 106 1.55 -26.21 18.88
CA PRO A 106 0.99 -25.09 19.62
C PRO A 106 2.01 -24.40 20.54
N ALA A 107 1.94 -23.06 20.65
CA ALA A 107 2.90 -22.26 21.40
C ALA A 107 3.09 -22.72 22.86
N SER A 108 2.00 -23.11 23.54
CA SER A 108 2.05 -23.60 24.94
C SER A 108 2.88 -24.89 25.07
N GLU A 109 2.71 -25.80 24.14
CA GLU A 109 3.41 -27.08 24.13
C GLU A 109 4.89 -26.92 23.82
N ARG A 110 5.23 -26.17 22.77
CA ARG A 110 6.63 -25.92 22.37
C ARG A 110 7.39 -25.14 23.45
N HIS A 111 6.75 -24.14 24.10
CA HIS A 111 7.37 -23.41 25.20
C HIS A 111 7.70 -24.34 26.39
N THR A 112 6.76 -25.21 26.76
CA THR A 112 6.97 -26.16 27.84
C THR A 112 8.09 -27.14 27.52
N ARG A 113 8.09 -27.70 26.30
CA ARG A 113 9.10 -28.66 25.86
C ARG A 113 10.49 -28.01 25.72
N ALA A 114 10.57 -26.80 25.13
CA ALA A 114 11.84 -26.08 25.00
C ALA A 114 12.46 -25.77 26.36
N ARG A 115 11.66 -25.35 27.35
CA ARG A 115 12.13 -25.11 28.73
C ARG A 115 12.61 -26.40 29.41
N ALA A 116 11.88 -27.48 29.28
CA ALA A 116 12.28 -28.78 29.85
C ALA A 116 13.61 -29.26 29.24
N LEU A 117 13.82 -29.08 27.90
CA LEU A 117 15.08 -29.42 27.26
C LEU A 117 16.23 -28.52 27.73
N LEU A 118 16.01 -27.23 27.85
CA LEU A 118 17.02 -26.29 28.35
C LEU A 118 17.36 -26.57 29.83
N GLU A 119 16.38 -26.87 30.65
CA GLU A 119 16.56 -27.27 32.06
C GLU A 119 17.38 -28.54 32.18
N ARG A 120 17.04 -29.60 31.41
CA ARG A 120 17.80 -30.86 31.35
C ARG A 120 19.27 -30.62 30.97
N LEU A 121 19.54 -29.59 30.12
CA LEU A 121 20.89 -29.23 29.67
C LEU A 121 21.58 -28.19 30.57
N GLY A 122 21.04 -27.92 31.76
CA GLY A 122 21.62 -26.99 32.74
C GLY A 122 21.53 -25.51 32.33
N LEU A 123 20.51 -25.14 31.53
CA LEU A 123 20.30 -23.79 31.02
C LEU A 123 18.96 -23.17 31.50
N ALA A 124 18.37 -23.65 32.61
CA ALA A 124 17.10 -23.18 33.12
C ALA A 124 17.03 -21.65 33.30
N GLU A 125 18.09 -21.03 33.82
CA GLU A 125 18.17 -19.59 34.07
C GLU A 125 18.60 -18.77 32.84
N ARG A 126 18.89 -19.43 31.72
CA ARG A 126 19.44 -18.82 30.50
C ARG A 126 18.46 -18.82 29.31
N THR A 127 17.22 -19.19 29.54
CA THR A 127 16.18 -19.35 28.51
C THR A 127 15.93 -18.05 27.71
N ALA A 128 15.99 -16.90 28.37
CA ALA A 128 15.79 -15.58 27.75
C ALA A 128 17.08 -14.96 27.15
N ASN A 129 18.25 -15.57 27.42
CA ASN A 129 19.53 -15.02 26.95
C ASN A 129 19.66 -15.19 25.44
N ARG A 130 20.30 -14.22 24.80
CA ARG A 130 20.66 -14.30 23.37
C ARG A 130 22.04 -14.95 23.20
N PRO A 131 22.37 -15.47 22.00
CA PRO A 131 23.65 -16.17 21.77
C PRO A 131 24.89 -15.41 22.24
N HIS A 132 24.97 -14.10 22.01
CA HIS A 132 26.11 -13.28 22.46
C HIS A 132 26.23 -13.14 24.00
N GLN A 133 25.23 -13.55 24.77
CA GLN A 133 25.22 -13.55 26.22
C GLN A 133 25.53 -14.94 26.81
N LEU A 134 25.82 -15.93 25.96
CA LEU A 134 26.08 -17.31 26.34
C LEU A 134 27.54 -17.65 26.03
N SER A 135 28.16 -18.50 26.87
CA SER A 135 29.47 -19.06 26.56
C SER A 135 29.38 -20.06 25.39
N GLY A 136 30.50 -20.39 24.76
CA GLY A 136 30.55 -21.35 23.65
C GLY A 136 29.90 -22.69 24.01
N GLY A 137 30.21 -23.26 25.17
CA GLY A 137 29.60 -24.49 25.65
C GLY A 137 28.09 -24.36 25.92
N GLN A 138 27.62 -23.20 26.41
CA GLN A 138 26.19 -22.93 26.56
C GLN A 138 25.49 -22.81 25.21
N GLN A 139 26.11 -22.15 24.22
CA GLN A 139 25.56 -22.06 22.85
C GLN A 139 25.46 -23.46 22.22
N GLN A 140 26.46 -24.31 22.43
CA GLN A 140 26.44 -25.69 21.92
C GLN A 140 25.31 -26.49 22.56
N ARG A 141 25.10 -26.36 23.88
CA ARG A 141 23.98 -27.00 24.56
C ARG A 141 22.61 -26.51 24.08
N VAL A 142 22.46 -25.22 23.73
CA VAL A 142 21.26 -24.71 23.06
C VAL A 142 21.09 -25.35 21.67
N SER A 143 22.17 -25.53 20.90
CA SER A 143 22.13 -26.21 19.58
C SER A 143 21.67 -27.66 19.73
N ILE A 144 22.14 -28.37 20.75
CA ILE A 144 21.70 -29.76 21.06
C ILE A 144 20.24 -29.77 21.50
N ALA A 145 19.81 -28.84 22.37
CA ALA A 145 18.40 -28.72 22.75
C ALA A 145 17.50 -28.51 21.53
N ARG A 146 17.93 -27.69 20.58
CA ARG A 146 17.24 -27.49 19.30
C ARG A 146 17.15 -28.77 18.48
N ALA A 147 18.24 -29.52 18.40
CA ALA A 147 18.28 -30.80 17.70
C ALA A 147 17.29 -31.84 18.28
N LEU A 148 17.01 -31.77 19.56
CA LEU A 148 16.09 -32.68 20.28
C LEU A 148 14.63 -32.22 20.31
N MET A 149 14.34 -31.03 19.82
CA MET A 149 13.03 -30.39 19.98
C MET A 149 11.88 -31.22 19.39
N ASN A 150 12.05 -31.80 18.22
CA ASN A 150 11.04 -32.67 17.57
C ASN A 150 11.34 -34.18 17.73
N GLY A 151 12.27 -34.52 18.59
CA GLY A 151 12.62 -35.92 18.86
C GLY A 151 14.04 -36.30 18.43
N GLY A 152 14.57 -35.74 17.36
CA GLY A 152 15.95 -35.90 16.92
C GLY A 152 16.43 -37.37 16.93
N HIS A 153 15.75 -38.25 16.18
CA HIS A 153 16.09 -39.68 16.17
C HIS A 153 17.52 -39.93 15.69
N ILE A 154 17.99 -39.10 14.77
CA ILE A 154 19.37 -39.11 14.25
C ILE A 154 20.00 -37.76 14.53
N ILE A 155 21.07 -37.75 15.30
CA ILE A 155 21.84 -36.55 15.62
C ILE A 155 23.05 -36.50 14.72
N LEU A 156 23.13 -35.45 13.90
CA LEU A 156 24.27 -35.16 13.01
C LEU A 156 25.12 -34.07 13.68
N ALA A 157 26.27 -34.45 14.19
CA ALA A 157 27.16 -33.54 14.92
C ALA A 157 28.44 -33.28 14.11
N ASP A 158 28.60 -32.07 13.58
CA ASP A 158 29.78 -31.63 12.84
C ASP A 158 30.73 -30.87 13.76
N GLU A 159 31.85 -31.50 14.10
CA GLU A 159 32.89 -30.97 14.98
C GLU A 159 32.33 -30.32 16.27
N PRO A 160 31.50 -31.03 17.04
CA PRO A 160 30.71 -30.41 18.12
C PRO A 160 31.54 -29.83 19.28
N THR A 161 32.82 -30.17 19.34
CA THR A 161 33.79 -29.72 20.36
C THR A 161 34.84 -28.75 19.82
N GLY A 162 34.92 -28.57 18.50
CA GLY A 162 36.03 -27.85 17.84
C GLY A 162 36.17 -26.37 18.20
N ALA A 163 35.14 -25.74 18.73
CA ALA A 163 35.15 -24.35 19.16
C ALA A 163 35.05 -24.20 20.70
N LEU A 164 35.23 -25.28 21.48
CA LEU A 164 35.07 -25.32 22.92
C LEU A 164 36.38 -25.53 23.65
N ASP A 165 36.45 -25.06 24.90
CA ASP A 165 37.48 -25.45 25.84
C ASP A 165 37.33 -26.95 26.23
N SER A 166 38.40 -27.56 26.74
CA SER A 166 38.46 -29.00 27.06
C SER A 166 37.37 -29.46 28.02
N HIS A 167 37.00 -28.61 28.99
CA HIS A 167 35.95 -28.94 29.97
C HIS A 167 34.56 -28.95 29.33
N SER A 168 34.22 -27.86 28.62
CA SER A 168 32.96 -27.75 27.89
C SER A 168 32.83 -28.81 26.79
N GLY A 169 33.94 -29.14 26.13
CA GLY A 169 34.01 -30.23 25.12
C GLY A 169 33.69 -31.59 25.75
N ALA A 170 34.26 -31.89 26.90
CA ALA A 170 34.01 -33.16 27.63
C ALA A 170 32.52 -33.27 28.07
N GLU A 171 31.91 -32.18 28.51
CA GLU A 171 30.46 -32.15 28.86
C GLU A 171 29.56 -32.41 27.65
N VAL A 172 29.85 -31.79 26.50
CA VAL A 172 29.11 -32.01 25.25
C VAL A 172 29.23 -33.45 24.77
N MET A 173 30.42 -34.04 24.85
CA MET A 173 30.64 -35.46 24.49
C MET A 173 29.92 -36.42 25.44
N ALA A 174 29.91 -36.14 26.75
CA ALA A 174 29.14 -36.93 27.71
C ALA A 174 27.65 -36.92 27.42
N LEU A 175 27.12 -35.74 26.97
CA LEU A 175 25.74 -35.63 26.56
C LEU A 175 25.41 -36.44 25.30
N LEU A 176 26.30 -36.42 24.28
CA LEU A 176 26.11 -37.23 23.07
C LEU A 176 26.18 -38.73 23.38
N ASP A 177 27.05 -39.13 24.30
CA ASP A 177 27.11 -40.52 24.85
C ASP A 177 25.82 -40.93 25.53
N GLU A 178 25.23 -40.03 26.36
CA GLU A 178 23.96 -40.26 27.00
C GLU A 178 22.84 -40.45 25.98
N LEU A 179 22.76 -39.59 24.97
CA LEU A 179 21.77 -39.67 23.89
C LEU A 179 21.89 -40.97 23.09
N ALA A 180 23.10 -41.39 22.77
CA ALA A 180 23.34 -42.67 22.13
C ALA A 180 22.92 -43.85 22.98
N SER A 181 23.11 -43.78 24.33
CA SER A 181 22.65 -44.80 25.27
C SER A 181 21.10 -44.84 25.38
N GLN A 182 20.42 -43.75 25.09
CA GLN A 182 18.95 -43.66 25.04
C GLN A 182 18.34 -44.15 23.72
N GLY A 183 19.16 -44.63 22.76
CA GLY A 183 18.73 -45.21 21.51
C GLY A 183 18.73 -44.25 20.31
N HIS A 184 19.21 -43.01 20.47
CA HIS A 184 19.42 -42.13 19.34
C HIS A 184 20.60 -42.62 18.46
N VAL A 185 20.46 -42.47 17.14
CA VAL A 185 21.60 -42.62 16.23
C VAL A 185 22.43 -41.35 16.32
N VAL A 186 23.71 -41.48 16.61
CA VAL A 186 24.63 -40.34 16.65
C VAL A 186 25.68 -40.52 15.58
N ILE A 187 25.74 -39.57 14.61
CA ILE A 187 26.74 -39.50 13.58
C ILE A 187 27.63 -38.31 13.87
N LEU A 188 28.83 -38.56 14.34
CA LEU A 188 29.80 -37.57 14.75
C LEU A 188 30.84 -37.38 13.63
N ILE A 189 31.06 -36.18 13.19
CA ILE A 189 32.15 -35.80 12.28
C ILE A 189 33.22 -35.09 13.09
N THR A 190 34.45 -35.58 13.01
CA THR A 190 35.58 -34.96 13.71
C THR A 190 36.91 -35.28 13.01
N HIS A 191 37.89 -34.42 13.20
CA HIS A 191 39.27 -34.71 12.86
C HIS A 191 40.11 -35.12 14.09
N ASP A 192 39.52 -35.04 15.29
CA ASP A 192 40.13 -35.40 16.56
C ASP A 192 39.91 -36.89 16.84
N ARG A 193 41.01 -37.64 17.02
CA ARG A 193 40.95 -39.08 17.28
C ARG A 193 40.44 -39.41 18.69
N ASP A 194 40.70 -38.56 19.69
CA ASP A 194 40.27 -38.80 21.06
C ASP A 194 38.75 -38.63 21.17
N VAL A 195 38.21 -37.67 20.40
CA VAL A 195 36.76 -37.47 20.26
C VAL A 195 36.10 -38.65 19.52
N ALA A 196 36.74 -39.11 18.42
CA ALA A 196 36.26 -40.24 17.64
C ALA A 196 36.28 -41.57 18.40
N ALA A 197 37.24 -41.77 19.31
CA ALA A 197 37.38 -42.98 20.13
C ALA A 197 36.18 -43.21 21.04
N ARG A 198 35.32 -42.24 21.27
CA ARG A 198 34.06 -42.38 22.00
C ARG A 198 32.97 -43.10 21.23
N ALA A 199 33.06 -43.13 19.90
CA ALA A 199 32.09 -43.84 19.07
C ALA A 199 32.34 -45.33 19.05
N LYS A 200 31.28 -46.13 18.85
CA LYS A 200 31.34 -47.58 18.74
C LYS A 200 31.88 -48.06 17.37
N ARG A 201 31.80 -47.19 16.35
CA ARG A 201 32.22 -47.47 14.98
C ARG A 201 32.95 -46.26 14.43
N ILE A 202 34.07 -46.46 13.83
CA ILE A 202 34.90 -45.40 13.24
C ILE A 202 35.03 -45.64 11.74
N ILE A 203 34.66 -44.64 10.96
CA ILE A 203 34.73 -44.62 9.50
C ILE A 203 35.75 -43.58 9.09
N GLU A 204 36.83 -43.98 8.44
CA GLU A 204 37.84 -43.04 7.95
C GLU A 204 37.57 -42.67 6.48
N VAL A 205 37.42 -41.35 6.23
CA VAL A 205 37.25 -40.81 4.89
C VAL A 205 38.50 -40.04 4.47
N ARG A 206 39.05 -40.41 3.29
CA ARG A 206 40.21 -39.74 2.70
C ARG A 206 39.99 -39.50 1.20
N ASP A 207 40.21 -38.28 0.77
CA ASP A 207 40.07 -37.84 -0.63
C ASP A 207 38.73 -38.23 -1.31
N GLY A 208 37.66 -38.24 -0.53
CA GLY A 208 36.29 -38.55 -0.98
C GLY A 208 35.93 -40.04 -1.00
N GLU A 209 36.78 -40.93 -0.48
CA GLU A 209 36.58 -42.38 -0.41
C GLU A 209 36.60 -42.87 1.06
N ILE A 210 35.86 -43.94 1.36
CA ILE A 210 35.94 -44.63 2.65
C ILE A 210 37.17 -45.56 2.59
N VAL A 211 38.16 -45.27 3.45
CA VAL A 211 39.40 -46.04 3.53
C VAL A 211 39.33 -47.15 4.57
N SER A 212 38.56 -46.91 5.66
CA SER A 212 38.42 -47.85 6.75
C SER A 212 37.05 -47.73 7.37
N ASP A 213 36.43 -48.82 7.76
CA ASP A 213 35.19 -48.93 8.47
C ASP A 213 35.33 -50.04 9.51
N SER A 214 35.50 -49.69 10.77
CA SER A 214 35.85 -50.64 11.83
C SER A 214 35.03 -50.42 13.10
N ALA A 215 34.66 -51.51 13.76
CA ALA A 215 34.14 -51.48 15.12
C ALA A 215 35.24 -51.05 16.10
N ASN A 216 34.88 -50.27 17.10
CA ASN A 216 35.78 -49.85 18.17
C ASN A 216 35.61 -50.83 19.38
N ASP A 217 36.41 -51.88 19.42
CA ASP A 217 36.29 -52.96 20.41
C ASP A 217 36.73 -52.56 21.84
N GLU A 218 37.31 -51.37 22.00
CA GLU A 218 37.77 -50.90 23.32
C GLU A 218 36.62 -50.40 24.23
N ARG A 219 35.40 -50.31 23.73
CA ARG A 219 34.26 -49.80 24.48
C ARG A 219 33.30 -50.89 24.93
N PRO A 220 32.99 -51.01 26.23
CA PRO A 220 32.03 -51.99 26.71
C PRO A 220 30.62 -51.70 26.13
N ALA A 221 29.95 -52.77 25.67
CA ALA A 221 28.60 -52.70 25.14
C ALA A 221 27.66 -52.20 26.25
N HIS A 222 27.11 -50.98 26.12
CA HIS A 222 25.98 -50.58 26.94
C HIS A 222 24.75 -51.41 26.54
N PRO A 223 24.05 -52.05 27.49
CA PRO A 223 22.81 -52.73 27.15
C PRO A 223 21.83 -51.72 26.59
N SER A 224 21.41 -51.93 25.35
CA SER A 224 20.34 -51.18 24.70
C SER A 224 19.06 -51.37 25.56
N ALA A 225 18.74 -50.42 26.42
CA ALA A 225 17.43 -50.36 27.02
C ALA A 225 16.42 -50.15 25.90
N GLY A 226 15.65 -51.19 25.60
CA GLY A 226 14.74 -51.23 24.49
C GLY A 226 13.74 -50.07 24.48
N VAL A 227 13.99 -49.12 23.63
CA VAL A 227 12.96 -48.22 23.13
C VAL A 227 12.87 -48.56 21.64
N GLU A 228 12.10 -49.63 21.35
CA GLU A 228 11.61 -49.93 20.01
C GLU A 228 10.63 -48.84 19.56
N ARG A 229 11.14 -47.64 19.26
CA ARG A 229 10.45 -46.72 18.36
C ARG A 229 11.19 -46.79 17.04
N HIS A 230 11.08 -47.94 16.37
CA HIS A 230 11.47 -48.05 14.98
C HIS A 230 10.57 -47.12 14.19
N LEU A 231 11.16 -46.15 13.49
CA LEU A 231 10.53 -45.53 12.32
C LEU A 231 10.39 -46.66 11.29
N GLN A 232 9.26 -47.38 11.31
CA GLN A 232 8.97 -48.39 10.29
C GLN A 232 8.73 -47.63 8.96
N ALA A 233 9.17 -48.20 7.86
CA ALA A 233 9.00 -47.61 6.52
C ALA A 233 7.53 -47.23 6.21
N ASP A 234 6.60 -48.07 6.70
CA ASP A 234 5.15 -47.83 6.58
C ASP A 234 4.67 -46.62 7.39
N ASP A 235 5.21 -46.39 8.59
CA ASP A 235 4.90 -45.20 9.40
C ASP A 235 5.47 -43.93 8.79
N LEU A 236 6.67 -44.00 8.16
CA LEU A 236 7.29 -42.88 7.48
C LEU A 236 6.50 -42.47 6.22
N SER A 237 6.10 -43.43 5.38
CA SER A 237 5.33 -43.16 4.18
C SER A 237 3.94 -42.59 4.53
N GLN A 238 3.30 -43.10 5.57
CA GLN A 238 2.02 -42.58 6.04
C GLN A 238 2.15 -41.15 6.58
N ARG A 239 3.21 -40.87 7.37
CA ARG A 239 3.47 -39.52 7.90
C ARG A 239 3.94 -38.53 6.83
N LEU A 240 4.68 -38.97 5.81
CA LEU A 240 5.00 -38.13 4.65
C LEU A 240 3.74 -37.75 3.88
N ALA A 241 2.81 -38.68 3.70
CA ALA A 241 1.53 -38.41 3.07
C ALA A 241 0.61 -37.51 3.92
N GLU A 242 0.61 -37.70 5.25
CA GLU A 242 -0.16 -36.87 6.21
C GLU A 242 0.46 -35.49 6.42
N GLY A 243 1.81 -35.39 6.41
CA GLY A 243 2.55 -34.12 6.60
C GLY A 243 2.45 -33.16 5.42
N SER A 244 1.95 -33.60 4.26
CA SER A 244 1.64 -32.74 3.11
C SER A 244 0.32 -31.96 3.28
N SER A 245 -0.57 -32.40 4.19
CA SER A 245 -1.82 -31.70 4.50
C SER A 245 -1.63 -30.72 5.65
N GLU A 246 -1.72 -29.42 5.35
CA GLU A 246 -1.69 -28.36 6.37
C GLU A 246 -2.85 -28.53 7.38
N PRO A 247 -2.60 -28.53 8.70
CA PRO A 247 -3.67 -28.46 9.68
C PRO A 247 -4.38 -27.11 9.52
N SER A 248 -5.64 -27.13 9.13
CA SER A 248 -6.46 -25.97 8.73
C SER A 248 -6.72 -24.91 9.83
N GLY A 249 -6.01 -24.96 10.95
CA GLY A 249 -6.12 -24.00 12.07
C GLY A 249 -4.84 -23.24 12.42
N ALA A 250 -3.68 -23.69 11.95
CA ALA A 250 -2.38 -23.15 12.36
C ALA A 250 -2.04 -21.78 11.73
N TRP A 251 -2.60 -21.45 10.57
CA TRP A 251 -2.25 -20.26 9.81
C TRP A 251 -2.42 -18.92 10.55
N ARG A 252 -3.41 -18.83 11.48
CA ARG A 252 -3.63 -17.62 12.30
C ARG A 252 -2.54 -17.43 13.35
N ALA A 253 -2.09 -18.52 13.97
CA ALA A 253 -1.02 -18.48 14.96
C ALA A 253 0.32 -18.14 14.28
N GLU A 254 0.61 -18.75 13.15
CA GLU A 254 1.79 -18.49 12.32
C GLU A 254 1.83 -17.03 11.84
N LEU A 255 0.70 -16.49 11.38
CA LEU A 255 0.58 -15.11 10.94
C LEU A 255 0.84 -14.13 12.08
N LEU A 256 0.30 -14.39 13.28
CA LEU A 256 0.56 -13.56 14.46
C LEU A 256 2.04 -13.60 14.86
N GLU A 257 2.70 -14.74 14.76
CA GLU A 257 4.13 -14.86 15.04
C GLU A 257 4.98 -14.16 13.98
N ALA A 258 4.64 -14.32 12.70
CA ALA A 258 5.29 -13.62 11.61
C ALA A 258 5.15 -12.09 11.76
N VAL A 259 3.98 -11.60 12.16
CA VAL A 259 3.74 -10.18 12.46
C VAL A 259 4.60 -9.71 13.64
N ARG A 260 4.68 -10.47 14.73
CA ARG A 260 5.55 -10.13 15.88
C ARG A 260 7.03 -10.13 15.51
N ALA A 261 7.46 -11.11 14.73
CA ALA A 261 8.84 -11.19 14.23
C ALA A 261 9.17 -10.01 13.32
N ALA A 262 8.27 -9.68 12.38
CA ALA A 262 8.40 -8.52 11.49
C ALA A 262 8.50 -7.21 12.28
N TRP A 263 7.62 -7.02 13.29
CA TRP A 263 7.66 -5.85 14.15
C TRP A 263 8.99 -5.73 14.90
N ARG A 264 9.51 -6.83 15.45
CA ARG A 264 10.82 -6.85 16.15
C ARG A 264 11.96 -6.46 15.23
N VAL A 265 11.99 -7.00 14.00
CA VAL A 265 13.01 -6.69 12.98
C VAL A 265 12.98 -5.22 12.60
N MET A 266 11.80 -4.62 12.45
CA MET A 266 11.62 -3.19 12.16
C MET A 266 12.23 -2.30 13.25
N TRP A 267 12.12 -2.68 14.53
CA TRP A 267 12.68 -1.91 15.65
C TRP A 267 14.20 -2.06 15.80
N ILE A 268 14.77 -3.21 15.45
CA ILE A 268 16.22 -3.44 15.52
C ILE A 268 16.94 -2.54 14.51
N ASN A 269 16.43 -2.43 13.28
CA ASN A 269 17.04 -1.68 12.18
C ASN A 269 16.28 -0.39 11.86
N ARG A 270 15.98 0.43 12.89
CA ARG A 270 15.09 1.61 12.79
C ARG A 270 15.47 2.62 11.72
N PHE A 271 16.76 2.89 11.48
CA PHE A 271 17.17 3.82 10.42
C PHE A 271 16.82 3.35 9.02
N ARG A 272 17.08 2.08 8.74
CA ARG A 272 16.75 1.46 7.45
C ARG A 272 15.23 1.39 7.25
N THR A 273 14.51 0.96 8.29
CA THR A 273 13.05 0.90 8.29
C THR A 273 12.45 2.29 8.06
N ALA A 274 12.97 3.32 8.73
CA ALA A 274 12.52 4.70 8.53
C ALA A 274 12.74 5.18 7.08
N LEU A 275 13.89 4.88 6.48
CA LEU A 275 14.20 5.26 5.11
C LEU A 275 13.27 4.55 4.09
N THR A 276 12.96 3.27 4.35
CA THR A 276 12.01 2.49 3.53
C THR A 276 10.60 3.05 3.65
N LEU A 277 10.16 3.28 4.90
CA LEU A 277 8.85 3.82 5.19
C LEU A 277 8.67 5.21 4.58
N LEU A 278 9.73 6.04 4.55
CA LEU A 278 9.68 7.38 4.00
C LEU A 278 9.21 7.39 2.53
N GLY A 279 9.70 6.46 1.71
CA GLY A 279 9.27 6.32 0.32
C GLY A 279 7.77 6.00 0.19
N ILE A 280 7.26 5.07 1.01
CA ILE A 280 5.84 4.70 1.03
C ILE A 280 5.00 5.85 1.61
N ILE A 281 5.45 6.48 2.71
CA ILE A 281 4.75 7.59 3.38
C ILE A 281 4.56 8.75 2.40
N ILE A 282 5.65 9.19 1.74
CA ILE A 282 5.58 10.28 0.75
C ILE A 282 4.68 9.89 -0.42
N GLY A 283 4.81 8.66 -0.94
CA GLY A 283 3.98 8.17 -2.04
C GLY A 283 2.49 8.22 -1.70
N VAL A 284 2.08 7.63 -0.58
CA VAL A 284 0.69 7.60 -0.12
C VAL A 284 0.18 9.00 0.21
N ALA A 285 0.97 9.80 0.94
CA ALA A 285 0.59 11.16 1.30
C ALA A 285 0.35 12.02 0.05
N SER A 286 1.25 11.94 -0.94
CA SER A 286 1.10 12.67 -2.21
C SER A 286 -0.18 12.28 -2.95
N VAL A 287 -0.49 10.97 -3.06
CA VAL A 287 -1.72 10.48 -3.69
C VAL A 287 -2.95 11.04 -2.99
N VAL A 288 -3.03 10.90 -1.66
CA VAL A 288 -4.21 11.32 -0.88
C VAL A 288 -4.42 12.82 -0.93
N VAL A 289 -3.35 13.62 -0.72
CA VAL A 289 -3.45 15.10 -0.77
C VAL A 289 -3.86 15.57 -2.16
N MET A 290 -3.26 15.01 -3.20
CA MET A 290 -3.50 15.39 -4.58
C MET A 290 -4.95 15.11 -5.00
N LEU A 291 -5.48 13.94 -4.66
CA LEU A 291 -6.88 13.59 -4.91
C LEU A 291 -7.83 14.45 -4.08
N ALA A 292 -7.48 14.79 -2.83
CA ALA A 292 -8.30 15.62 -1.96
C ALA A 292 -8.37 17.07 -2.43
N VAL A 293 -7.27 17.64 -2.92
CA VAL A 293 -7.24 18.99 -3.52
C VAL A 293 -7.99 19.01 -4.85
N GLY A 294 -7.79 18.00 -5.70
CA GLY A 294 -8.51 17.87 -6.98
C GLY A 294 -10.03 17.81 -6.80
N GLU A 295 -10.51 16.98 -5.88
CA GLU A 295 -11.93 16.88 -5.56
C GLU A 295 -12.49 18.15 -4.89
N GLY A 296 -11.69 18.79 -4.02
CA GLY A 296 -12.04 20.08 -3.40
C GLY A 296 -12.20 21.19 -4.44
N SER A 297 -11.24 21.36 -5.32
CA SER A 297 -11.30 22.33 -6.42
C SER A 297 -12.48 22.07 -7.34
N LYS A 298 -12.71 20.79 -7.72
CA LYS A 298 -13.85 20.42 -8.55
C LYS A 298 -15.17 20.82 -7.91
N ARG A 299 -15.37 20.52 -6.62
CA ARG A 299 -16.60 20.89 -5.89
C ARG A 299 -16.78 22.39 -5.81
N GLN A 300 -15.71 23.13 -5.57
CA GLN A 300 -15.75 24.59 -5.51
C GLN A 300 -16.17 25.21 -6.86
N VAL A 301 -15.55 24.78 -7.97
CA VAL A 301 -15.88 25.22 -9.31
C VAL A 301 -17.33 24.88 -9.67
N MET A 302 -17.75 23.62 -9.39
CA MET A 302 -19.12 23.19 -9.68
C MET A 302 -20.17 23.96 -8.85
N ALA A 303 -19.85 24.26 -7.58
CA ALA A 303 -20.74 25.08 -6.75
C ALA A 303 -20.88 26.51 -7.27
N GLN A 304 -19.77 27.13 -7.70
CA GLN A 304 -19.79 28.46 -8.30
C GLN A 304 -20.59 28.48 -9.62
N MET A 305 -20.35 27.51 -10.50
CA MET A 305 -21.04 27.42 -11.78
C MET A 305 -22.54 27.06 -11.62
N GLY A 306 -22.88 26.21 -10.65
CA GLY A 306 -24.26 25.86 -10.34
C GLY A 306 -25.10 27.05 -9.88
N ALA A 307 -24.47 28.04 -9.24
CA ALA A 307 -25.16 29.28 -8.83
C ALA A 307 -25.66 30.14 -10.01
N PHE A 308 -25.12 29.95 -11.22
CA PHE A 308 -25.54 30.67 -12.44
C PHE A 308 -26.63 29.95 -13.26
N GLY A 309 -27.07 28.76 -12.83
CA GLY A 309 -28.05 27.95 -13.55
C GLY A 309 -27.43 27.11 -14.67
N SER A 310 -27.65 25.81 -14.59
CA SER A 310 -27.13 24.85 -15.58
C SER A 310 -27.94 24.79 -16.89
N ASN A 311 -29.08 25.48 -16.95
CA ASN A 311 -29.99 25.47 -18.07
C ASN A 311 -30.06 26.83 -18.80
N ILE A 312 -29.03 27.67 -18.64
CA ILE A 312 -29.00 29.03 -19.20
C ILE A 312 -28.16 29.07 -20.48
N ILE A 313 -28.73 29.73 -21.47
CA ILE A 313 -28.07 30.10 -22.74
C ILE A 313 -28.04 31.61 -22.83
N TYR A 314 -26.88 32.18 -23.13
CA TYR A 314 -26.70 33.59 -23.46
C TYR A 314 -26.72 33.76 -24.95
N LEU A 315 -27.45 34.76 -25.45
CA LEU A 315 -27.47 35.19 -26.84
C LEU A 315 -27.06 36.67 -26.90
N SER A 316 -26.05 36.98 -27.64
CA SER A 316 -25.58 38.36 -27.85
C SER A 316 -25.30 38.64 -29.35
N GLY A 317 -25.26 39.90 -29.73
CA GLY A 317 -24.78 40.26 -31.02
C GLY A 317 -23.30 39.91 -31.20
N TYR A 318 -22.92 39.50 -32.41
CA TYR A 318 -21.55 39.12 -32.74
C TYR A 318 -21.15 39.73 -34.09
N SER A 319 -19.89 40.08 -34.25
CA SER A 319 -19.35 40.45 -35.54
C SER A 319 -18.24 39.50 -35.96
N PRO A 320 -18.39 38.71 -37.02
CA PRO A 320 -17.35 37.83 -37.53
C PRO A 320 -16.13 38.59 -38.09
N ASN A 321 -16.28 39.88 -38.38
CA ASN A 321 -15.20 40.73 -38.84
C ASN A 321 -15.09 41.99 -37.95
N PRO A 322 -13.94 42.25 -37.32
CA PRO A 322 -13.74 43.43 -36.45
C PRO A 322 -14.07 44.79 -37.09
N ARG A 323 -14.16 44.86 -38.42
CA ARG A 323 -14.51 46.08 -39.19
C ARG A 323 -15.99 46.13 -39.56
N ALA A 324 -16.75 45.07 -39.39
CA ALA A 324 -18.17 45.07 -39.65
C ALA A 324 -18.94 45.52 -38.37
N PRO A 325 -20.13 46.11 -38.54
CA PRO A 325 -20.96 46.43 -37.38
C PRO A 325 -21.31 45.17 -36.61
N MET A 326 -21.48 45.29 -35.30
CA MET A 326 -21.94 44.23 -34.46
C MET A 326 -23.38 43.87 -34.84
N GLY A 327 -23.69 42.58 -34.88
CA GLY A 327 -25.05 42.11 -35.08
C GLY A 327 -25.95 42.57 -33.94
N ILE A 328 -27.21 42.80 -34.27
CA ILE A 328 -28.19 43.33 -33.32
C ILE A 328 -29.25 42.25 -33.08
N VAL A 329 -29.38 41.82 -31.84
CA VAL A 329 -30.51 40.99 -31.41
C VAL A 329 -31.70 41.91 -31.14
N SER A 330 -32.76 41.77 -31.91
CA SER A 330 -33.94 42.64 -31.82
C SER A 330 -34.97 42.16 -30.78
N SER A 331 -35.89 43.05 -30.39
CA SER A 331 -37.01 42.65 -29.54
C SER A 331 -37.95 41.64 -30.22
N ASP A 332 -38.00 41.63 -31.58
CA ASP A 332 -38.79 40.66 -32.33
C ASP A 332 -38.14 39.23 -32.26
N ASP A 333 -36.78 39.18 -32.28
CA ASP A 333 -36.07 37.93 -32.08
C ASP A 333 -36.31 37.34 -30.70
N VAL A 334 -36.33 38.19 -29.64
CA VAL A 334 -36.65 37.79 -28.27
C VAL A 334 -38.06 37.20 -28.18
N ALA A 335 -39.04 37.87 -28.83
CA ALA A 335 -40.42 37.38 -28.84
C ALA A 335 -40.53 36.06 -29.62
N ALA A 336 -39.84 35.91 -30.73
CA ALA A 336 -39.82 34.66 -31.51
C ALA A 336 -39.16 33.50 -30.74
N ILE A 337 -38.07 33.74 -30.01
CA ILE A 337 -37.39 32.74 -29.18
C ILE A 337 -38.30 32.25 -28.04
N ALA A 338 -39.10 33.17 -27.45
CA ALA A 338 -40.05 32.84 -26.38
C ALA A 338 -41.15 31.85 -26.81
N THR A 339 -41.42 31.74 -28.12
CA THR A 339 -42.42 30.77 -28.66
C THR A 339 -41.89 29.35 -28.80
N LEU A 340 -40.59 29.12 -28.65
CA LEU A 340 -39.99 27.81 -28.82
C LEU A 340 -40.35 26.84 -27.66
N PRO A 341 -40.84 25.63 -27.92
CA PRO A 341 -41.23 24.69 -26.87
C PRO A 341 -40.08 24.22 -25.98
N GLN A 342 -38.83 24.37 -26.44
CA GLN A 342 -37.61 24.05 -25.71
C GLN A 342 -37.17 25.13 -24.72
N VAL A 343 -37.80 26.33 -24.82
CA VAL A 343 -37.48 27.51 -24.03
C VAL A 343 -38.54 27.65 -22.93
N LYS A 344 -38.12 27.80 -21.69
CA LYS A 344 -39.01 28.04 -20.56
C LYS A 344 -39.32 29.53 -20.37
N LYS A 345 -38.25 30.32 -20.37
CA LYS A 345 -38.33 31.78 -20.17
C LYS A 345 -37.20 32.47 -20.93
N VAL A 346 -37.44 33.73 -21.26
CA VAL A 346 -36.49 34.61 -21.97
C VAL A 346 -36.41 35.95 -21.27
N MET A 347 -35.24 36.42 -20.99
CA MET A 347 -34.96 37.68 -20.34
C MET A 347 -34.04 38.54 -21.18
N PRO A 348 -34.54 39.61 -21.81
CA PRO A 348 -33.68 40.62 -22.43
C PRO A 348 -32.95 41.42 -21.34
N VAL A 349 -31.71 41.78 -21.58
CA VAL A 349 -30.89 42.55 -20.66
C VAL A 349 -30.24 43.73 -21.38
N ASN A 350 -30.43 44.92 -20.80
CA ASN A 350 -29.63 46.11 -21.11
C ASN A 350 -28.94 46.56 -19.83
N GLY A 351 -27.64 46.73 -19.82
CA GLY A 351 -26.98 47.04 -18.56
C GLY A 351 -25.59 47.65 -18.74
N GLY A 352 -25.13 48.20 -17.64
CA GLY A 352 -23.78 48.78 -17.59
C GLY A 352 -23.39 49.22 -16.18
N GLU A 353 -22.12 49.51 -16.02
CA GLU A 353 -21.65 50.13 -14.78
C GLU A 353 -21.98 51.61 -14.79
N LEU A 354 -22.87 52.03 -13.90
CA LEU A 354 -23.38 53.40 -13.78
C LEU A 354 -23.10 53.94 -12.38
N VAL A 355 -23.09 55.29 -12.31
CA VAL A 355 -22.99 56.00 -11.03
C VAL A 355 -24.36 56.02 -10.34
N VAL A 356 -24.40 55.51 -9.16
CA VAL A 356 -25.61 55.47 -8.33
C VAL A 356 -25.40 56.36 -7.09
N ARG A 357 -26.30 57.33 -6.88
CA ARG A 357 -26.17 58.30 -5.78
C ARG A 357 -27.33 58.17 -4.78
N TYR A 358 -26.96 58.20 -3.52
CA TYR A 358 -27.91 58.36 -2.44
C TYR A 358 -27.37 59.40 -1.44
N GLY A 359 -28.10 60.51 -1.29
CA GLY A 359 -27.63 61.65 -0.51
C GLY A 359 -26.32 62.21 -1.04
N ASN A 360 -25.25 62.14 -0.26
CA ASN A 360 -23.90 62.58 -0.63
C ASN A 360 -22.97 61.44 -1.03
N ILE A 361 -23.47 60.19 -1.19
CA ILE A 361 -22.68 59.00 -1.49
C ILE A 361 -22.87 58.65 -2.95
N ASP A 362 -21.76 58.71 -3.74
CA ASP A 362 -21.70 58.19 -5.09
C ASP A 362 -21.06 56.78 -5.04
N TYR A 363 -21.66 55.84 -5.75
CA TYR A 363 -21.22 54.45 -5.80
C TYR A 363 -21.40 53.88 -7.22
N HIS A 364 -20.38 53.17 -7.69
CA HIS A 364 -20.44 52.48 -9.00
C HIS A 364 -21.05 51.10 -8.82
N ALA A 365 -22.18 50.84 -9.48
CA ALA A 365 -22.84 49.56 -9.50
C ALA A 365 -23.25 49.17 -10.91
N TYR A 366 -23.32 47.87 -11.19
CA TYR A 366 -23.90 47.38 -12.42
C TYR A 366 -25.44 47.56 -12.36
N VAL A 367 -25.98 48.36 -13.22
CA VAL A 367 -27.42 48.57 -13.38
C VAL A 367 -27.90 47.77 -14.57
N GLY A 368 -28.80 46.80 -14.32
CA GLY A 368 -29.36 45.97 -15.39
C GLY A 368 -30.87 46.16 -15.50
N GLY A 369 -31.33 46.53 -16.69
CA GLY A 369 -32.73 46.45 -17.09
C GLY A 369 -33.06 44.97 -17.37
N ASN A 370 -34.03 44.44 -16.61
CA ASN A 370 -34.41 43.04 -16.70
C ASN A 370 -35.96 42.95 -16.71
N ASN A 371 -36.49 41.80 -17.10
CA ASN A 371 -37.93 41.54 -16.95
C ASN A 371 -38.30 40.92 -15.56
N THR A 372 -39.55 40.62 -15.35
CA THR A 372 -40.09 40.05 -14.12
C THR A 372 -39.60 38.64 -13.80
N ASP A 373 -39.01 37.94 -14.79
CA ASP A 373 -38.53 36.59 -14.67
C ASP A 373 -37.10 36.46 -14.07
N PHE A 374 -36.41 37.59 -13.86
CA PHE A 374 -35.06 37.65 -13.31
C PHE A 374 -34.86 36.80 -12.03
N PRO A 375 -35.71 36.87 -10.98
CA PRO A 375 -35.50 36.11 -9.76
C PRO A 375 -35.56 34.60 -9.99
N GLU A 376 -36.43 34.15 -10.92
CA GLU A 376 -36.60 32.73 -11.24
C GLU A 376 -35.45 32.22 -12.16
N ILE A 377 -35.14 32.96 -13.24
CA ILE A 377 -34.12 32.56 -14.20
C ILE A 377 -32.74 32.46 -13.54
N LEU A 378 -32.37 33.44 -12.71
CA LEU A 378 -31.07 33.48 -12.05
C LEU A 378 -31.07 32.84 -10.65
N ASN A 379 -32.19 32.23 -10.22
CA ASN A 379 -32.35 31.68 -8.88
C ASN A 379 -31.86 32.64 -7.79
N TRP A 380 -32.37 33.91 -7.86
CA TRP A 380 -31.93 34.98 -6.99
C TRP A 380 -33.14 35.69 -6.36
N PRO A 381 -33.60 35.20 -5.21
CA PRO A 381 -34.80 35.72 -4.57
C PRO A 381 -34.59 37.12 -3.95
N VAL A 382 -35.69 37.85 -3.77
CA VAL A 382 -35.71 39.08 -3.00
C VAL A 382 -35.72 38.73 -1.53
N ALA A 383 -34.83 39.33 -0.74
CA ALA A 383 -34.70 39.12 0.70
C ALA A 383 -35.63 40.11 1.48
N GLU A 384 -35.74 41.33 1.03
CA GLU A 384 -36.56 42.38 1.68
C GLU A 384 -37.37 43.14 0.61
N GLY A 385 -38.63 43.42 0.89
CA GLY A 385 -39.51 44.11 -0.04
C GLY A 385 -40.11 43.21 -1.12
N SER A 386 -40.26 43.72 -2.35
CA SER A 386 -40.83 43.01 -3.49
C SER A 386 -40.03 43.26 -4.76
N TYR A 387 -40.17 42.34 -5.72
CA TYR A 387 -39.70 42.57 -7.08
C TYR A 387 -40.74 43.35 -7.88
N PHE A 388 -40.36 44.02 -8.95
CA PHE A 388 -41.29 44.75 -9.81
C PHE A 388 -42.17 43.78 -10.62
N THR A 389 -43.36 44.28 -10.99
CA THR A 389 -44.41 43.50 -11.64
C THR A 389 -44.44 43.79 -13.15
N GLU A 390 -45.22 42.99 -13.92
CA GLU A 390 -45.48 43.28 -15.34
C GLU A 390 -46.08 44.69 -15.58
N ARG A 391 -46.90 45.19 -14.65
CA ARG A 391 -47.44 46.55 -14.71
C ARG A 391 -46.35 47.61 -14.60
N ASP A 392 -45.33 47.35 -13.78
CA ASP A 392 -44.17 48.26 -13.67
C ASP A 392 -43.32 48.24 -14.94
N GLU A 393 -43.21 47.06 -15.55
CA GLU A 393 -42.53 46.87 -16.82
C GLU A 393 -43.26 47.62 -17.96
N ASP A 394 -44.57 47.39 -18.13
CA ASP A 394 -45.40 48.00 -19.14
C ASP A 394 -45.46 49.52 -19.02
N ALA A 395 -45.53 50.02 -17.77
CA ALA A 395 -45.58 51.44 -17.47
C ALA A 395 -44.18 52.11 -17.50
N ALA A 396 -43.12 51.40 -17.72
CA ALA A 396 -41.73 51.86 -17.57
C ALA A 396 -41.49 52.62 -16.26
N THR A 397 -42.02 52.06 -15.15
CA THR A 397 -41.97 52.68 -13.83
C THR A 397 -40.52 52.73 -13.31
N THR A 398 -40.14 53.86 -12.71
CA THR A 398 -38.79 54.06 -12.16
C THR A 398 -38.67 53.44 -10.76
N VAL A 399 -38.67 52.13 -10.71
CA VAL A 399 -38.46 51.32 -9.52
C VAL A 399 -37.18 50.52 -9.61
N ALA A 400 -36.55 50.24 -8.49
CA ALA A 400 -35.28 49.53 -8.43
C ALA A 400 -35.26 48.47 -7.31
N VAL A 401 -34.65 47.33 -7.62
CA VAL A 401 -34.32 46.28 -6.62
C VAL A 401 -32.80 46.23 -6.52
N ILE A 402 -32.27 46.51 -5.33
CA ILE A 402 -30.82 46.68 -5.13
C ILE A 402 -30.17 45.38 -4.59
N GLY A 403 -28.95 45.08 -4.98
CA GLY A 403 -28.17 43.97 -4.45
C GLY A 403 -27.65 44.26 -3.03
N TYR A 404 -27.29 43.20 -2.31
CA TYR A 404 -26.86 43.27 -0.91
C TYR A 404 -25.67 44.23 -0.69
N LYS A 405 -24.69 44.24 -1.58
CA LYS A 405 -23.51 45.11 -1.47
C LYS A 405 -23.87 46.57 -1.71
N VAL A 406 -24.75 46.85 -2.66
CA VAL A 406 -25.25 48.19 -2.93
C VAL A 406 -26.00 48.73 -1.73
N ARG A 407 -26.90 47.91 -1.12
CA ARG A 407 -27.59 48.25 0.13
C ARG A 407 -26.62 48.66 1.22
N LYS A 408 -25.61 47.81 1.47
CA LYS A 408 -24.60 48.02 2.52
C LYS A 408 -23.80 49.30 2.30
N LYS A 409 -23.44 49.60 1.05
CA LYS A 409 -22.63 50.77 0.71
C LYS A 409 -23.42 52.08 0.74
N LEU A 410 -24.65 52.12 0.20
CA LEU A 410 -25.45 53.31 0.12
C LEU A 410 -26.26 53.62 1.38
N PHE A 411 -26.79 52.59 2.05
CA PHE A 411 -27.73 52.75 3.16
C PHE A 411 -27.18 52.29 4.51
N GLY A 412 -26.06 51.49 4.55
CA GLY A 412 -25.53 50.94 5.78
C GLY A 412 -26.56 50.09 6.53
N SER A 413 -27.00 50.54 7.72
CA SER A 413 -28.04 49.89 8.53
C SER A 413 -29.43 50.46 8.31
N ALA A 414 -29.59 51.53 7.53
CA ALA A 414 -30.89 52.16 7.27
C ALA A 414 -31.75 51.31 6.34
N ASN A 415 -33.10 51.40 6.51
CA ASN A 415 -34.05 50.73 5.61
C ASN A 415 -34.07 51.43 4.25
N PRO A 416 -33.71 50.73 3.14
CA PRO A 416 -33.69 51.29 1.80
C PRO A 416 -35.08 51.35 1.15
N ILE A 417 -36.04 50.53 1.61
CA ILE A 417 -37.36 50.39 0.97
C ILE A 417 -38.14 51.72 0.98
N GLY A 418 -38.68 52.14 -0.18
CA GLY A 418 -39.39 53.39 -0.37
C GLY A 418 -38.51 54.63 -0.55
N ARG A 419 -37.16 54.47 -0.39
CA ARG A 419 -36.22 55.58 -0.62
C ARG A 419 -35.90 55.71 -2.12
N TYR A 420 -35.49 56.93 -2.54
CA TYR A 420 -35.07 57.21 -3.92
C TYR A 420 -33.56 57.22 -4.02
N ILE A 421 -33.06 56.59 -5.08
CA ILE A 421 -31.68 56.66 -5.52
C ILE A 421 -31.62 57.32 -6.89
N LEU A 422 -30.57 58.01 -7.20
CA LEU A 422 -30.32 58.56 -8.53
C LEU A 422 -29.41 57.66 -9.31
N ILE A 423 -29.86 57.16 -10.45
CA ILE A 423 -29.04 56.37 -11.39
C ILE A 423 -28.82 57.30 -12.60
N GLU A 424 -27.58 57.74 -12.86
CA GLU A 424 -27.24 58.72 -13.87
C GLU A 424 -28.22 59.95 -13.85
N ASN A 425 -28.52 60.46 -12.68
CA ASN A 425 -29.46 61.54 -12.42
C ASN A 425 -30.96 61.25 -12.65
N VAL A 426 -31.33 60.01 -12.97
CA VAL A 426 -32.74 59.58 -13.01
C VAL A 426 -33.16 59.00 -11.64
N PRO A 427 -34.23 59.50 -11.02
CA PRO A 427 -34.68 58.99 -9.73
C PRO A 427 -35.38 57.65 -9.88
N PHE A 428 -34.94 56.65 -9.09
CA PHE A 428 -35.57 55.34 -8.98
C PHE A 428 -35.93 55.09 -7.52
N GLN A 429 -37.16 54.60 -7.26
CA GLN A 429 -37.58 54.20 -5.95
C GLN A 429 -37.14 52.80 -5.64
N VAL A 430 -36.43 52.58 -4.53
CA VAL A 430 -36.05 51.24 -4.07
C VAL A 430 -37.29 50.53 -3.51
N ILE A 431 -37.64 49.38 -4.12
CA ILE A 431 -38.80 48.57 -3.73
C ILE A 431 -38.40 47.22 -3.12
N GLY A 432 -37.15 46.79 -3.31
CA GLY A 432 -36.67 45.52 -2.79
C GLY A 432 -35.14 45.44 -2.70
N VAL A 433 -34.71 44.44 -1.95
CA VAL A 433 -33.28 44.07 -1.80
C VAL A 433 -33.12 42.60 -2.16
N LEU A 434 -32.19 42.26 -3.04
CA LEU A 434 -31.88 40.89 -3.39
C LEU A 434 -31.15 40.18 -2.23
N ALA A 435 -31.35 38.87 -2.11
CA ALA A 435 -30.59 38.04 -1.19
C ALA A 435 -29.08 38.09 -1.51
N GLU A 436 -28.24 37.92 -0.48
CA GLU A 436 -26.78 37.82 -0.66
C GLU A 436 -26.44 36.57 -1.47
N LYS A 437 -25.75 36.73 -2.59
CA LYS A 437 -25.33 35.63 -3.48
C LYS A 437 -23.84 35.34 -3.39
N GLY A 438 -23.09 36.31 -2.86
CA GLY A 438 -21.65 36.22 -2.70
C GLY A 438 -20.86 36.62 -3.96
N SER A 439 -19.55 36.69 -3.79
CA SER A 439 -18.62 36.99 -4.86
C SER A 439 -18.50 35.81 -5.82
N SER A 440 -18.83 36.00 -7.08
CA SER A 440 -18.51 35.01 -8.11
C SER A 440 -17.05 35.18 -8.57
N SER A 441 -16.42 34.04 -8.96
CA SER A 441 -15.05 34.02 -9.47
C SER A 441 -14.90 34.97 -10.67
N GLY A 442 -14.09 35.98 -10.50
CA GLY A 442 -13.85 37.04 -11.49
C GLY A 442 -14.12 38.41 -10.87
N ASP A 443 -13.62 39.46 -11.52
CA ASP A 443 -13.56 40.85 -11.06
C ASP A 443 -14.96 41.53 -10.84
N LYS A 444 -16.07 40.79 -11.01
CA LYS A 444 -17.44 41.28 -10.87
C LYS A 444 -18.16 40.60 -9.70
N ASP A 445 -18.28 41.32 -8.61
CA ASP A 445 -19.10 40.94 -7.45
C ASP A 445 -20.59 40.94 -7.85
N ALA A 446 -21.20 39.74 -7.81
CA ALA A 446 -22.61 39.57 -8.17
C ALA A 446 -23.53 40.48 -7.35
N ASP A 447 -23.22 40.67 -6.06
CA ASP A 447 -24.02 41.50 -5.14
C ASP A 447 -23.93 43.01 -5.40
N ASN A 448 -23.02 43.46 -6.30
CA ASN A 448 -22.86 44.83 -6.74
C ASN A 448 -23.76 45.15 -7.95
N ARG A 449 -25.06 44.83 -7.84
CA ARG A 449 -26.02 44.96 -8.95
C ARG A 449 -27.27 45.67 -8.51
N ILE A 450 -27.94 46.35 -9.44
CA ILE A 450 -29.26 46.91 -9.32
C ILE A 450 -30.09 46.41 -10.51
N ALA A 451 -31.26 45.85 -10.21
CA ALA A 451 -32.23 45.41 -11.19
C ALA A 451 -33.34 46.46 -11.31
N ILE A 452 -33.60 46.88 -12.53
CA ILE A 452 -34.71 47.83 -12.87
C ILE A 452 -35.53 47.25 -14.02
N PRO A 453 -36.78 47.69 -14.25
CA PRO A 453 -37.56 47.26 -15.41
C PRO A 453 -36.82 47.52 -16.73
N TYR A 454 -36.86 46.52 -17.63
CA TYR A 454 -36.16 46.60 -18.94
C TYR A 454 -36.62 47.81 -19.76
N SER A 455 -37.92 48.07 -19.78
CA SER A 455 -38.52 49.21 -20.44
C SER A 455 -38.05 50.57 -19.88
N ALA A 456 -37.97 50.68 -18.54
CA ALA A 456 -37.43 51.87 -17.87
C ALA A 456 -35.94 52.07 -18.19
N ALA A 457 -35.12 50.99 -18.17
CA ALA A 457 -33.73 51.01 -18.52
C ALA A 457 -33.52 51.47 -19.99
N SER A 458 -34.27 50.88 -20.90
CA SER A 458 -34.18 51.15 -22.34
C SER A 458 -34.56 52.58 -22.71
N ILE A 459 -35.58 53.11 -22.10
CA ILE A 459 -36.11 54.45 -22.43
C ILE A 459 -35.33 55.55 -21.69
N ARG A 460 -35.01 55.34 -20.41
CA ARG A 460 -34.52 56.44 -19.54
C ARG A 460 -33.04 56.48 -19.32
N LEU A 461 -32.33 55.32 -19.47
CA LEU A 461 -30.88 55.26 -19.23
C LEU A 461 -30.07 54.95 -20.49
N PHE A 462 -30.44 53.95 -21.27
CA PHE A 462 -29.59 53.47 -22.36
C PHE A 462 -30.03 53.96 -23.74
N GLY A 463 -31.23 54.43 -23.92
CA GLY A 463 -31.71 55.00 -25.21
C GLY A 463 -31.85 53.97 -26.35
N THR A 464 -31.81 52.69 -26.06
CA THR A 464 -31.96 51.60 -27.01
C THR A 464 -33.05 50.60 -26.56
N ARG A 465 -33.86 50.17 -27.55
CA ARG A 465 -34.87 49.11 -27.32
C ARG A 465 -34.35 47.70 -27.55
N ASN A 466 -33.22 47.58 -28.24
CA ASN A 466 -32.61 46.28 -28.49
C ASN A 466 -31.77 45.86 -27.28
N PRO A 467 -31.90 44.62 -26.82
CA PRO A 467 -31.09 44.13 -25.71
C PRO A 467 -29.61 44.03 -26.09
N GLU A 468 -28.75 44.32 -25.13
CA GLU A 468 -27.31 44.08 -25.26
C GLU A 468 -27.04 42.58 -25.35
N TYR A 469 -27.74 41.81 -24.53
CA TYR A 469 -27.77 40.35 -24.57
C TYR A 469 -29.10 39.83 -24.03
N VAL A 470 -29.38 38.54 -24.32
CA VAL A 470 -30.58 37.84 -23.91
C VAL A 470 -30.17 36.62 -23.11
N ILE A 471 -30.78 36.45 -21.94
CA ILE A 471 -30.65 35.23 -21.12
C ILE A 471 -31.85 34.34 -21.38
N ILE A 472 -31.62 33.12 -21.78
CA ILE A 472 -32.64 32.17 -22.18
C ILE A 472 -32.54 30.96 -21.22
N ALA A 473 -33.61 30.68 -20.50
CA ALA A 473 -33.72 29.47 -19.66
C ALA A 473 -34.36 28.35 -20.49
N ALA A 474 -33.63 27.26 -20.70
CA ALA A 474 -34.16 26.06 -21.33
C ALA A 474 -35.17 25.37 -20.43
N ALA A 475 -36.15 24.69 -21.01
CA ALA A 475 -37.22 23.98 -20.28
C ALA A 475 -36.66 22.81 -19.45
N ASP A 476 -35.59 22.19 -19.91
CA ASP A 476 -34.93 21.04 -19.26
C ASP A 476 -33.41 21.20 -19.33
N ALA A 477 -32.74 21.10 -18.17
CA ALA A 477 -31.28 21.17 -18.08
C ALA A 477 -30.56 20.07 -18.87
N GLN A 478 -31.19 18.91 -19.05
CA GLN A 478 -30.61 17.80 -19.83
C GLN A 478 -30.75 18.03 -21.35
N ARG A 479 -31.66 18.91 -21.77
CA ARG A 479 -31.96 19.20 -23.16
C ARG A 479 -31.49 20.58 -23.65
N VAL A 480 -30.61 21.23 -22.89
CA VAL A 480 -30.07 22.58 -23.23
C VAL A 480 -29.47 22.61 -24.63
N HIS A 481 -28.77 21.58 -25.06
CA HIS A 481 -28.23 21.48 -26.43
C HIS A 481 -29.32 21.37 -27.51
N GLN A 482 -30.52 20.87 -27.18
CA GLN A 482 -31.62 20.86 -28.13
C GLN A 482 -32.24 22.28 -28.23
N ALA A 483 -32.36 22.99 -27.11
CA ALA A 483 -32.78 24.37 -27.06
C ALA A 483 -31.81 25.27 -27.86
N GLU A 484 -30.51 25.13 -27.63
CA GLU A 484 -29.45 25.85 -28.32
C GLU A 484 -29.57 25.67 -29.85
N ARG A 485 -29.71 24.43 -30.34
CA ARG A 485 -29.89 24.15 -31.76
C ARG A 485 -31.18 24.72 -32.32
N ALA A 486 -32.27 24.67 -31.58
CA ALA A 486 -33.54 25.25 -32.01
C ALA A 486 -33.46 26.77 -32.11
N ILE A 487 -32.79 27.43 -31.15
CA ILE A 487 -32.53 28.88 -31.17
C ILE A 487 -31.62 29.23 -32.34
N ASP A 488 -30.52 28.49 -32.57
CA ASP A 488 -29.60 28.73 -33.69
C ASP A 488 -30.32 28.64 -35.02
N GLN A 489 -31.15 27.60 -35.22
CA GLN A 489 -31.95 27.46 -36.46
C GLN A 489 -32.98 28.58 -36.63
N LEU A 490 -33.60 29.07 -35.55
CA LEU A 490 -34.53 30.17 -35.59
C LEU A 490 -33.82 31.48 -35.94
N MET A 491 -32.72 31.77 -35.25
CA MET A 491 -31.90 32.99 -35.50
C MET A 491 -31.33 33.03 -36.91
N LEU A 492 -30.80 31.89 -37.44
CA LEU A 492 -30.34 31.82 -38.84
C LEU A 492 -31.46 32.17 -39.83
N ARG A 493 -32.71 31.77 -39.55
CA ARG A 493 -33.86 32.14 -40.41
C ARG A 493 -34.20 33.61 -40.32
N LEU A 494 -34.25 34.17 -39.09
CA LEU A 494 -34.57 35.60 -38.88
C LEU A 494 -33.49 36.52 -39.43
N HIS A 495 -32.22 36.12 -39.30
CA HIS A 495 -31.05 36.87 -39.79
C HIS A 495 -30.63 36.50 -41.21
N ARG A 496 -31.56 35.91 -42.02
CA ARG A 496 -31.35 35.58 -43.46
C ARG A 496 -30.09 34.75 -43.76
N GLY A 497 -29.76 33.84 -42.85
CA GLY A 497 -28.60 32.95 -42.97
C GLY A 497 -27.26 33.56 -42.52
N GLN A 498 -27.27 34.75 -41.95
CA GLN A 498 -26.06 35.35 -41.39
C GLN A 498 -25.90 35.00 -39.91
N ARG A 499 -24.69 34.63 -39.51
CA ARG A 499 -24.31 34.40 -38.11
C ARG A 499 -23.66 35.68 -37.57
N ASP A 500 -24.47 36.66 -37.28
CA ASP A 500 -24.10 37.91 -36.63
C ASP A 500 -24.50 37.93 -35.14
N TYR A 501 -24.70 36.77 -34.56
CA TYR A 501 -24.99 36.50 -33.15
C TYR A 501 -24.12 35.40 -32.60
N GLU A 502 -23.92 35.38 -31.29
CA GLU A 502 -23.21 34.33 -30.55
C GLU A 502 -24.14 33.73 -29.51
N LEU A 503 -24.15 32.38 -29.46
CA LEU A 503 -24.82 31.57 -28.44
C LEU A 503 -23.79 30.97 -27.51
N THR A 504 -23.83 31.33 -26.23
CA THR A 504 -22.97 30.76 -25.20
C THR A 504 -23.79 29.92 -24.24
N ASN A 505 -23.49 28.63 -24.18
CA ASN A 505 -24.21 27.68 -23.35
C ASN A 505 -23.43 27.42 -22.06
N ASN A 506 -23.99 27.79 -20.90
CA ASN A 506 -23.37 27.55 -19.60
C ASN A 506 -23.14 26.06 -19.32
N ALA A 507 -24.05 25.18 -19.76
CA ALA A 507 -23.86 23.74 -19.60
C ALA A 507 -22.64 23.23 -20.34
N ALA A 508 -22.38 23.77 -21.56
CA ALA A 508 -21.18 23.42 -22.34
C ALA A 508 -19.90 23.91 -21.66
N MET A 509 -19.91 25.11 -21.08
CA MET A 509 -18.79 25.64 -20.29
C MET A 509 -18.50 24.78 -19.07
N ILE A 510 -19.57 24.40 -18.31
CA ILE A 510 -19.47 23.51 -17.15
C ILE A 510 -18.87 22.16 -17.57
N GLN A 511 -19.32 21.57 -18.69
CA GLN A 511 -18.78 20.31 -19.21
C GLN A 511 -17.33 20.42 -19.65
N ALA A 512 -16.96 21.50 -20.33
CA ALA A 512 -15.58 21.76 -20.75
C ALA A 512 -14.65 21.88 -19.52
N GLU A 513 -15.07 22.65 -18.51
CA GLU A 513 -14.32 22.79 -17.26
C GLU A 513 -14.21 21.45 -16.52
N ALA A 514 -15.31 20.68 -16.41
CA ALA A 514 -15.30 19.36 -15.80
C ALA A 514 -14.33 18.40 -16.53
N LYS A 515 -14.27 18.47 -17.86
CA LYS A 515 -13.32 17.70 -18.67
C LYS A 515 -11.87 18.11 -18.39
N THR A 516 -11.61 19.41 -18.28
CA THR A 516 -10.30 19.95 -17.92
C THR A 516 -9.86 19.47 -16.54
N GLN A 517 -10.75 19.56 -15.55
CA GLN A 517 -10.50 19.08 -14.18
C GLN A 517 -10.24 17.57 -14.13
N ASN A 518 -10.99 16.76 -14.90
CA ASN A 518 -10.75 15.33 -15.00
C ASN A 518 -9.38 15.02 -15.64
N THR A 519 -8.96 15.78 -16.66
CA THR A 519 -7.64 15.62 -17.29
C THR A 519 -6.52 15.96 -16.30
N LEU A 520 -6.65 17.08 -15.58
CA LEU A 520 -5.70 17.44 -14.52
C LEU A 520 -5.63 16.37 -13.43
N SER A 521 -6.77 15.86 -12.97
CA SER A 521 -6.84 14.77 -11.97
C SER A 521 -6.14 13.51 -12.47
N LEU A 522 -6.28 13.16 -13.76
CA LEU A 522 -5.59 12.01 -14.35
C LEU A 522 -4.07 12.24 -14.40
N MET A 523 -3.62 13.43 -14.81
CA MET A 523 -2.18 13.78 -14.82
C MET A 523 -1.59 13.70 -13.42
N LEU A 524 -2.26 14.30 -12.44
CA LEU A 524 -1.83 14.27 -11.06
C LEU A 524 -1.82 12.84 -10.51
N GLY A 525 -2.84 12.04 -10.82
CA GLY A 525 -2.90 10.61 -10.46
C GLY A 525 -1.76 9.79 -11.07
N SER A 526 -1.35 10.11 -12.30
CA SER A 526 -0.21 9.47 -12.96
C SER A 526 1.12 9.78 -12.26
N ILE A 527 1.34 11.02 -11.85
CA ILE A 527 2.53 11.44 -11.08
C ILE A 527 2.56 10.72 -9.72
N ALA A 528 1.40 10.64 -9.07
CA ALA A 528 1.26 9.94 -7.80
C ALA A 528 1.54 8.43 -7.93
N ALA A 529 1.09 7.79 -9.02
CA ALA A 529 1.38 6.38 -9.31
C ALA A 529 2.89 6.16 -9.52
N ILE A 530 3.57 7.04 -10.23
CA ILE A 530 5.03 6.98 -10.41
C ILE A 530 5.74 7.10 -9.06
N SER A 531 5.31 8.02 -8.20
CA SER A 531 5.88 8.19 -6.85
C SER A 531 5.73 6.91 -6.00
N LEU A 532 4.58 6.25 -6.10
CA LEU A 532 4.32 4.99 -5.40
C LEU A 532 5.19 3.84 -5.95
N LEU A 533 5.39 3.78 -7.27
CA LEU A 533 6.31 2.82 -7.90
C LEU A 533 7.75 3.00 -7.43
N VAL A 534 8.22 4.25 -7.34
CA VAL A 534 9.57 4.56 -6.82
C VAL A 534 9.69 4.10 -5.36
N GLY A 535 8.66 4.33 -4.53
CA GLY A 535 8.57 3.82 -3.17
C GLY A 535 8.64 2.29 -3.13
N GLY A 536 7.94 1.60 -4.02
CA GLY A 536 7.96 0.14 -4.16
C GLY A 536 9.34 -0.41 -4.53
N ILE A 537 10.05 0.23 -5.46
CA ILE A 537 11.44 -0.12 -5.82
C ILE A 537 12.36 0.05 -4.59
N GLY A 538 12.13 1.08 -3.79
CA GLY A 538 12.83 1.29 -2.52
C GLY A 538 12.64 0.10 -1.56
N VAL A 539 11.39 -0.38 -1.40
CA VAL A 539 11.07 -1.58 -0.61
C VAL A 539 11.81 -2.80 -1.16
N MET A 540 11.75 -3.03 -2.48
CA MET A 540 12.42 -4.16 -3.12
C MET A 540 13.93 -4.17 -2.85
N ASN A 541 14.59 -3.03 -3.03
CA ASN A 541 16.04 -2.92 -2.84
C ASN A 541 16.45 -3.21 -1.38
N ILE A 542 15.68 -2.69 -0.41
CA ILE A 542 15.96 -2.91 1.00
C ILE A 542 15.68 -4.35 1.40
N MET A 543 14.60 -4.95 0.90
CA MET A 543 14.30 -6.36 1.12
C MET A 543 15.38 -7.27 0.53
N LEU A 544 15.91 -6.97 -0.67
CA LEU A 544 17.04 -7.72 -1.27
C LEU A 544 18.30 -7.62 -0.40
N MET A 545 18.59 -6.44 0.14
CA MET A 545 19.70 -6.25 1.07
C MET A 545 19.49 -7.03 2.36
N THR A 546 18.29 -6.98 2.92
CA THR A 546 17.92 -7.73 4.14
C THR A 546 18.06 -9.24 3.93
N VAL A 547 17.66 -9.77 2.78
CA VAL A 547 17.85 -11.19 2.42
C VAL A 547 19.34 -11.54 2.40
N ARG A 548 20.19 -10.71 1.78
CA ARG A 548 21.64 -10.93 1.76
C ARG A 548 22.25 -10.91 3.16
N GLU A 549 21.90 -9.95 4.00
CA GLU A 549 22.41 -9.88 5.37
C GLU A 549 21.93 -11.03 6.26
N ARG A 550 20.76 -11.58 5.98
CA ARG A 550 20.15 -12.66 6.74
C ARG A 550 20.31 -14.02 6.07
N THR A 551 21.17 -14.14 5.04
CA THR A 551 21.37 -15.40 4.29
C THR A 551 21.68 -16.57 5.23
N ARG A 552 22.60 -16.41 6.18
CA ARG A 552 22.93 -17.43 7.17
C ARG A 552 21.75 -17.80 8.08
N GLU A 553 20.97 -16.81 8.51
CA GLU A 553 19.76 -17.03 9.32
C GLU A 553 18.72 -17.85 8.55
N ILE A 554 18.54 -17.54 7.26
CA ILE A 554 17.64 -18.29 6.37
C ILE A 554 18.15 -19.74 6.23
N GLY A 555 19.45 -19.93 6.04
CA GLY A 555 20.07 -21.24 5.98
C GLY A 555 19.83 -22.07 7.24
N ILE A 556 19.96 -21.47 8.43
CA ILE A 556 19.66 -22.13 9.71
C ILE A 556 18.19 -22.58 9.77
N ARG A 557 17.24 -21.73 9.36
CA ARG A 557 15.82 -22.08 9.32
C ARG A 557 15.55 -23.26 8.38
N MET A 558 16.11 -23.22 7.19
CA MET A 558 15.95 -24.30 6.21
C MET A 558 16.60 -25.61 6.69
N ALA A 559 17.77 -25.54 7.33
CA ALA A 559 18.43 -26.70 7.94
C ALA A 559 17.61 -27.31 9.09
N THR A 560 16.87 -26.51 9.84
CA THR A 560 15.98 -26.98 10.91
C THR A 560 14.59 -27.36 10.41
N GLY A 561 14.37 -27.44 9.10
CA GLY A 561 13.18 -27.99 8.47
C GLY A 561 12.12 -26.99 8.05
N ALA A 562 12.46 -25.70 7.88
CA ALA A 562 11.58 -24.73 7.23
C ALA A 562 11.41 -25.09 5.75
N ARG A 563 10.16 -25.06 5.26
CA ARG A 563 9.83 -25.21 3.85
C ARG A 563 10.12 -23.91 3.10
N GLN A 564 10.25 -24.00 1.78
CA GLN A 564 10.39 -22.79 0.95
C GLN A 564 9.20 -21.84 1.10
N GLY A 565 7.98 -22.41 1.24
CA GLY A 565 6.76 -21.67 1.50
C GLY A 565 6.76 -20.86 2.81
N ASP A 566 7.36 -21.40 3.87
CA ASP A 566 7.45 -20.73 5.18
C ASP A 566 8.34 -19.49 5.12
N ILE A 567 9.48 -19.61 4.44
CA ILE A 567 10.39 -18.49 4.21
C ILE A 567 9.71 -17.42 3.33
N LEU A 568 9.03 -17.83 2.25
CA LEU A 568 8.29 -16.93 1.37
C LEU A 568 7.20 -16.16 2.16
N ARG A 569 6.37 -16.87 2.92
CA ARG A 569 5.29 -16.28 3.75
C ARG A 569 5.87 -15.30 4.77
N GLN A 570 6.97 -15.63 5.42
CA GLN A 570 7.63 -14.76 6.40
C GLN A 570 8.04 -13.43 5.77
N PHE A 571 8.80 -13.44 4.66
CA PHE A 571 9.27 -12.23 4.02
C PHE A 571 8.14 -11.40 3.38
N LEU A 572 7.09 -12.06 2.86
CA LEU A 572 5.89 -11.38 2.39
C LEU A 572 5.14 -10.67 3.52
N THR A 573 5.07 -11.30 4.70
CA THR A 573 4.46 -10.67 5.88
C THR A 573 5.27 -9.47 6.34
N GLU A 574 6.61 -9.53 6.30
CA GLU A 574 7.49 -8.39 6.58
C GLU A 574 7.22 -7.22 5.59
N ALA A 575 7.11 -7.51 4.29
CA ALA A 575 6.80 -6.50 3.26
C ALA A 575 5.39 -5.91 3.43
N ALA A 576 4.39 -6.74 3.74
CA ALA A 576 3.03 -6.30 4.02
C ALA A 576 2.96 -5.38 5.24
N MET A 577 3.65 -5.74 6.32
CA MET A 577 3.72 -4.92 7.54
C MET A 577 4.36 -3.54 7.27
N LEU A 578 5.46 -3.49 6.51
CA LEU A 578 6.07 -2.24 6.09
C LEU A 578 5.08 -1.37 5.31
N SER A 579 4.31 -1.98 4.39
CA SER A 579 3.33 -1.27 3.57
C SER A 579 2.14 -0.78 4.40
N VAL A 580 1.65 -1.57 5.36
CA VAL A 580 0.57 -1.17 6.27
C VAL A 580 0.99 0.01 7.14
N VAL A 581 2.16 -0.10 7.79
CA VAL A 581 2.68 0.97 8.67
C VAL A 581 2.98 2.23 7.85
N GLY A 582 3.65 2.10 6.69
CA GLY A 582 3.94 3.21 5.80
C GLY A 582 2.67 3.86 5.24
N GLY A 583 1.69 3.04 4.85
CA GLY A 583 0.40 3.50 4.35
C GLY A 583 -0.39 4.28 5.40
N LEU A 584 -0.51 3.77 6.62
CA LEU A 584 -1.18 4.46 7.72
C LEU A 584 -0.47 5.77 8.11
N ALA A 585 0.85 5.75 8.20
CA ALA A 585 1.64 6.96 8.47
C ALA A 585 1.52 7.98 7.32
N GLY A 586 1.47 7.53 6.06
CA GLY A 586 1.24 8.36 4.90
C GLY A 586 -0.14 9.02 4.90
N ILE A 587 -1.19 8.27 5.26
CA ILE A 587 -2.55 8.83 5.43
C ILE A 587 -2.57 9.87 6.56
N ALA A 588 -1.96 9.58 7.70
CA ALA A 588 -1.87 10.54 8.81
C ALA A 588 -1.17 11.83 8.37
N LEU A 589 -0.05 11.72 7.65
CA LEU A 589 0.67 12.87 7.10
C LEU A 589 -0.20 13.65 6.10
N ALA A 590 -0.94 12.95 5.22
CA ALA A 590 -1.85 13.57 4.26
C ALA A 590 -2.96 14.37 4.94
N LEU A 591 -3.54 13.83 6.02
CA LEU A 591 -4.57 14.52 6.80
C LEU A 591 -4.00 15.77 7.49
N CYS A 592 -2.78 15.69 8.02
CA CYS A 592 -2.09 16.86 8.59
C CYS A 592 -1.84 17.95 7.54
N ILE A 593 -1.29 17.58 6.37
CA ILE A 593 -1.03 18.52 5.26
C ILE A 593 -2.35 19.14 4.78
N GLY A 594 -3.41 18.34 4.58
CA GLY A 594 -4.71 18.83 4.17
C GLY A 594 -5.35 19.75 5.21
N GLY A 595 -5.16 19.50 6.50
CA GLY A 595 -5.57 20.40 7.58
C GLY A 595 -4.87 21.77 7.50
N VAL A 596 -3.56 21.79 7.21
CA VAL A 596 -2.81 23.04 7.00
C VAL A 596 -3.29 23.78 5.75
N LEU A 597 -3.58 23.06 4.65
CA LEU A 597 -4.12 23.65 3.42
C LEU A 597 -5.50 24.28 3.64
N LEU A 598 -6.37 23.65 4.44
CA LEU A 598 -7.67 24.22 4.82
C LEU A 598 -7.52 25.52 5.60
N LEU A 599 -6.55 25.62 6.50
CA LEU A 599 -6.23 26.88 7.20
C LEU A 599 -5.77 27.97 6.22
N GLY A 600 -5.10 27.58 5.13
CA GLY A 600 -4.70 28.44 4.02
C GLY A 600 -5.83 28.75 3.00
N GLN A 601 -7.07 28.42 3.31
CA GLN A 601 -8.26 28.62 2.44
C GLN A 601 -8.22 27.86 1.11
N VAL A 602 -7.38 26.83 0.99
CA VAL A 602 -7.37 25.95 -0.17
C VAL A 602 -8.55 24.96 -0.05
N ALA A 603 -9.33 24.80 -1.10
CA ALA A 603 -10.43 23.85 -1.12
C ALA A 603 -9.88 22.40 -1.12
N VAL A 604 -10.08 21.71 -0.01
CA VAL A 604 -9.69 20.30 0.17
C VAL A 604 -10.93 19.49 0.54
N ALA A 605 -11.17 18.41 -0.19
CA ALA A 605 -12.27 17.49 0.08
C ALA A 605 -11.72 16.06 0.19
N PHE A 606 -11.61 15.54 1.41
CA PHE A 606 -11.20 14.16 1.62
C PHE A 606 -12.33 13.19 1.23
N SER A 607 -11.99 12.23 0.38
CA SER A 607 -12.88 11.14 -0.02
C SER A 607 -12.41 9.84 0.61
N LEU A 608 -13.31 9.12 1.29
CA LEU A 608 -13.01 7.81 1.88
C LEU A 608 -12.54 6.81 0.81
N SER A 609 -13.15 6.84 -0.38
CA SER A 609 -12.76 5.99 -1.50
C SER A 609 -11.33 6.27 -1.98
N ALA A 610 -10.89 7.54 -1.98
CA ALA A 610 -9.53 7.92 -2.33
C ALA A 610 -8.52 7.43 -1.29
N ILE A 611 -8.84 7.55 0.00
CA ILE A 611 -7.98 7.08 1.10
C ILE A 611 -7.84 5.55 1.05
N VAL A 612 -8.96 4.82 0.93
CA VAL A 612 -8.95 3.35 0.83
C VAL A 612 -8.22 2.90 -0.44
N GLY A 613 -8.45 3.59 -1.56
CA GLY A 613 -7.75 3.31 -2.82
C GLY A 613 -6.24 3.50 -2.71
N ALA A 614 -5.77 4.61 -2.13
CA ALA A 614 -4.35 4.88 -1.93
C ALA A 614 -3.69 3.85 -1.00
N PHE A 615 -4.37 3.48 0.10
CA PHE A 615 -3.90 2.45 1.03
C PHE A 615 -3.80 1.08 0.34
N SER A 616 -4.83 0.68 -0.41
CA SER A 616 -4.85 -0.58 -1.15
C SER A 616 -3.76 -0.64 -2.21
N CYS A 617 -3.54 0.46 -2.95
CA CYS A 617 -2.44 0.57 -3.90
C CYS A 617 -1.07 0.43 -3.24
N ALA A 618 -0.86 1.05 -2.07
CA ALA A 618 0.38 0.94 -1.30
C ALA A 618 0.62 -0.52 -0.85
N LEU A 619 -0.42 -1.20 -0.36
CA LEU A 619 -0.33 -2.59 0.06
C LEU A 619 0.00 -3.52 -1.12
N VAL A 620 -0.69 -3.36 -2.25
CA VAL A 620 -0.43 -4.13 -3.47
C VAL A 620 0.99 -3.88 -3.98
N THR A 621 1.42 -2.61 -4.03
CA THR A 621 2.79 -2.24 -4.44
C THR A 621 3.83 -2.91 -3.54
N GLY A 622 3.65 -2.85 -2.22
CA GLY A 622 4.57 -3.48 -1.27
C GLY A 622 4.62 -5.00 -1.40
N LEU A 623 3.49 -5.66 -1.63
CA LEU A 623 3.43 -7.10 -1.86
C LEU A 623 4.09 -7.49 -3.20
N VAL A 624 3.82 -6.77 -4.28
CA VAL A 624 4.39 -7.04 -5.61
C VAL A 624 5.92 -6.88 -5.59
N PHE A 625 6.41 -5.76 -5.06
CA PHE A 625 7.84 -5.50 -4.98
C PHE A 625 8.55 -6.33 -3.87
N GLY A 626 7.83 -6.76 -2.84
CA GLY A 626 8.32 -7.66 -1.80
C GLY A 626 8.38 -9.12 -2.24
N PHE A 627 7.59 -9.53 -3.25
CA PHE A 627 7.52 -10.92 -3.69
C PHE A 627 8.85 -11.42 -4.29
N MET A 628 9.51 -10.63 -5.13
CA MET A 628 10.77 -11.05 -5.78
C MET A 628 11.90 -11.31 -4.77
N PRO A 629 12.19 -10.43 -3.79
CA PRO A 629 13.12 -10.72 -2.71
C PRO A 629 12.72 -11.92 -1.87
N ALA A 630 11.45 -12.05 -1.50
CA ALA A 630 10.94 -13.17 -0.72
C ALA A 630 11.12 -14.50 -1.44
N ARG A 631 10.85 -14.56 -2.74
CA ARG A 631 11.08 -15.74 -3.57
C ARG A 631 12.58 -16.11 -3.65
N LYS A 632 13.46 -15.10 -3.80
CA LYS A 632 14.92 -15.34 -3.77
C LYS A 632 15.37 -15.91 -2.43
N ALA A 633 14.83 -15.41 -1.32
CA ALA A 633 15.13 -15.95 0.01
C ALA A 633 14.68 -17.42 0.14
N ALA A 634 13.48 -17.75 -0.36
CA ALA A 634 12.92 -19.10 -0.32
C ALA A 634 13.68 -20.11 -1.20
N GLN A 635 14.38 -19.65 -2.23
CA GLN A 635 15.12 -20.47 -3.18
C GLN A 635 16.63 -20.57 -2.85
N LEU A 636 17.07 -20.07 -1.70
CA LEU A 636 18.46 -20.21 -1.27
C LEU A 636 18.79 -21.68 -1.03
N ASP A 637 19.99 -22.07 -1.43
CA ASP A 637 20.55 -23.37 -1.07
C ASP A 637 20.95 -23.35 0.41
N PRO A 638 20.44 -24.29 1.24
CA PRO A 638 20.74 -24.32 2.67
C PRO A 638 22.24 -24.43 2.98
N VAL A 639 22.98 -25.24 2.21
CA VAL A 639 24.41 -25.47 2.44
C VAL A 639 25.20 -24.21 2.11
N ALA A 640 24.94 -23.61 0.93
CA ALA A 640 25.55 -22.35 0.54
C ALA A 640 25.23 -21.21 1.50
N ALA A 641 24.00 -21.17 2.01
CA ALA A 641 23.55 -20.16 2.98
C ALA A 641 24.25 -20.31 4.34
N LEU A 642 24.45 -21.53 4.84
CA LEU A 642 25.18 -21.81 6.08
C LEU A 642 26.67 -21.49 5.98
N ALA A 643 27.28 -21.70 4.80
CA ALA A 643 28.69 -21.42 4.53
C ALA A 643 28.98 -19.92 4.33
N SER A 644 27.99 -19.07 4.11
CA SER A 644 28.16 -17.63 3.94
C SER A 644 28.65 -16.97 5.25
N GLN A 645 29.81 -16.28 5.16
CA GLN A 645 30.37 -15.49 6.30
C GLN A 645 29.67 -14.16 6.49
#